data_b5d501259d8d124b302bd0e7359abe5c
#
_entry.id   b5d501259d8d124b302bd0e7359abe5c
#
_cell.length_a   1.000
_cell.length_b   1.000
_cell.length_c   1.000
_cell.angle_alpha   90.00
_cell.angle_beta   90.00
_cell.angle_gamma   90.00
#
_symmetry.space_group_name_H-M   'P 1'
#
loop_
_entity.id
_entity.type
_entity.pdbx_description
1 polymer ?
#
loop_
_entity_poly.entity_id
_entity_poly.type
_entity_poly.pdbx_seq_one_letter_code
_entity_poly.pdbx_strand_id
1 'polypeptide(L)'
;MTTARTILRITPLLYIVLLLLFTSCTRHKIFTQTKDGITVKIKNTTTGAPQWIRLQAVSPKIIRVTASADDTFTAAQSLMIDSGYHTATEWTAEQMENEALLKTSELVASVSFNTGEVIFKDKNGNIILQEKTGGGKEITPVRIDDKPLYRISQQFESPAGEAFYGLGQPQTGHINYKDEDVDLTQYNSIVAVPFLLSSRNYGLLWDNYSITHFGDDREKQQVSALLLTGKDGLSKGLTATYSNRKDSAHIYVQRQEDKIDYSFLPSLKNMPATFPMEKGKVTWEGFITPDTTGEHKFYVSASGYLKIWIDGYLLSDTWREGWNPGPSQFRYLLQKGQKHAFKAEWIPESTQAFFSLQWLSPTPPALHNKMTLSSEAAENIDYYFICGANADEVIGGYRQLTGKATLLPEWALGFWQSRERYKTEQEIENTVAEFRRRKIGLDNIVLDWSYWKEDAWGSQQFDRERFPDAAGMIGRLHERYNTRFMISVWPKFYEGIENYKIFDKQNWLYKQNIKDQQRDWIGKGYISTFYDAFNPTARMGFWKLLDSSLFIKGVDAWWLDATEPDILSNATIEKRKQLMQPTASGSSTQYFNGYPLQNAKGIYEGQRSSRPNQRVFILTRSAYAGMQRYAAATWSGDIAARFDEMERQIPAGINFSLSGLPYWTNDIGGFFVEDKYDKPHPAGNALEEWRELNTRWYQFGAFCPLFRSHGQYPYREIFNIAPDDHPAYKSMLYYNQLRYRLMPYIYSVAGSTYHNNYTMMRGLIMDFGTDANVKNIGNQYMFGPSLLVNPVYTYKATSRLVYLPAGQGWYDLYTGAYRAGGQQITAVAPYERMPVFVKEGSIIPFGPQIEFTGEKPADDITLYVYTGKDGSFTLYEDEAVNYNYEKGKYSNIPITYNEANKTLTIGKREGSYNGMLKNRLFRIVWVTKNKSTALDFSWPADTAIAYNGNEQTVTMNGKF
;
A
#
# COMPACT_ATOMS: atom_id res chain seq x y z
N MET A 1 61.06 -79.66 -30.64
CA MET A 1 60.91 -78.64 -31.72
C MET A 1 59.44 -78.50 -31.93
N THR A 2 58.96 -77.23 -31.97
CA THR A 2 57.57 -76.88 -32.28
C THR A 2 56.52 -77.18 -31.22
N THR A 3 56.31 -76.30 -30.22
CA THR A 3 55.05 -76.02 -29.57
C THR A 3 55.15 -74.66 -28.83
N ALA A 4 54.96 -73.54 -29.46
CA ALA A 4 54.75 -72.24 -28.81
C ALA A 4 54.19 -71.22 -29.77
N ARG A 5 52.90 -71.42 -30.14
CA ARG A 5 52.17 -70.34 -30.89
C ARG A 5 50.60 -70.55 -30.80
N THR A 6 50.00 -70.63 -29.65
CA THR A 6 48.51 -70.63 -29.62
C THR A 6 47.88 -69.98 -28.35
N ILE A 7 48.52 -69.04 -27.65
CA ILE A 7 47.97 -68.41 -26.44
C ILE A 7 48.01 -66.91 -26.51
N LEU A 8 48.08 -66.28 -27.72
CA LEU A 8 48.11 -64.79 -27.75
C LEU A 8 47.07 -64.16 -28.65
N ARG A 9 45.88 -64.76 -28.78
CA ARG A 9 44.79 -64.10 -29.56
C ARG A 9 43.38 -63.98 -28.90
N ILE A 10 43.25 -64.21 -27.60
CA ILE A 10 41.93 -64.12 -26.92
C ILE A 10 41.86 -62.87 -26.00
N THR A 11 42.94 -62.23 -25.67
CA THR A 11 43.03 -61.09 -24.76
C THR A 11 42.53 -59.78 -25.32
N PRO A 12 42.60 -59.42 -26.63
CA PRO A 12 42.11 -58.11 -27.06
C PRO A 12 40.58 -58.04 -27.23
N LEU A 13 39.85 -59.15 -27.40
CA LEU A 13 38.42 -59.16 -27.55
C LEU A 13 37.70 -59.02 -26.19
N LEU A 14 38.26 -59.48 -25.11
CA LEU A 14 37.71 -59.32 -23.76
C LEU A 14 37.91 -57.91 -23.23
N TYR A 15 38.98 -57.20 -23.62
CA TYR A 15 39.16 -55.78 -23.26
C TYR A 15 38.25 -54.82 -24.04
N ILE A 16 37.93 -55.13 -25.29
CA ILE A 16 37.02 -54.35 -26.11
C ILE A 16 35.57 -54.55 -25.63
N VAL A 17 35.18 -55.74 -25.17
CA VAL A 17 33.81 -55.96 -24.61
C VAL A 17 33.72 -55.43 -23.20
N LEU A 18 34.81 -55.39 -22.39
CA LEU A 18 34.80 -54.71 -21.06
C LEU A 18 34.85 -53.18 -21.21
N LEU A 19 35.48 -52.59 -22.25
CA LEU A 19 35.45 -51.15 -22.55
C LEU A 19 34.11 -50.72 -23.14
N LEU A 20 33.33 -51.58 -23.79
CA LEU A 20 31.97 -51.31 -24.27
C LEU A 20 30.91 -51.44 -23.17
N LEU A 21 31.21 -52.06 -22.02
CA LEU A 21 30.31 -52.14 -20.86
C LEU A 21 30.49 -51.00 -19.85
N PHE A 22 31.51 -50.14 -20.02
CA PHE A 22 31.70 -48.91 -19.27
C PHE A 22 31.36 -47.62 -20.06
N THR A 23 30.70 -47.71 -21.22
CA THR A 23 29.94 -46.56 -21.71
C THR A 23 28.73 -46.41 -20.78
N SER A 24 28.96 -45.86 -19.59
CA SER A 24 27.91 -45.32 -18.77
C SER A 24 27.04 -44.47 -19.69
N CYS A 25 25.75 -44.76 -19.76
CA CYS A 25 24.75 -43.88 -20.30
C CYS A 25 24.93 -42.52 -19.63
N THR A 26 25.77 -41.65 -20.15
CA THR A 26 25.67 -40.22 -19.87
C THR A 26 24.31 -39.81 -20.44
N ARG A 27 23.26 -39.89 -19.60
CA ARG A 27 21.96 -39.28 -19.94
C ARG A 27 22.30 -37.87 -20.38
N HIS A 28 22.11 -37.55 -21.64
CA HIS A 28 22.26 -36.20 -22.14
C HIS A 28 21.41 -35.29 -21.23
N LYS A 29 22.05 -34.34 -20.51
CA LYS A 29 21.32 -33.38 -19.70
C LYS A 29 20.45 -32.53 -20.64
N ILE A 30 19.15 -32.49 -20.38
CA ILE A 30 18.18 -31.70 -21.13
C ILE A 30 18.17 -30.24 -20.64
N PHE A 31 18.87 -29.93 -19.57
CA PHE A 31 19.02 -28.58 -19.04
C PHE A 31 20.51 -28.17 -18.97
N THR A 32 20.73 -26.85 -19.04
CA THR A 32 22.05 -26.25 -18.84
C THR A 32 22.14 -25.71 -17.42
N GLN A 33 23.21 -26.04 -16.69
CA GLN A 33 23.50 -25.39 -15.40
C GLN A 33 24.16 -24.03 -15.61
N THR A 34 23.70 -23.04 -14.84
CA THR A 34 24.31 -21.72 -14.75
C THR A 34 25.00 -21.56 -13.39
N LYS A 35 25.59 -20.40 -13.11
CA LYS A 35 26.20 -20.09 -11.81
C LYS A 35 25.22 -20.22 -10.64
N ASP A 36 23.96 -19.89 -10.86
CA ASP A 36 22.92 -19.69 -9.84
C ASP A 36 21.65 -20.51 -10.07
N GLY A 37 21.66 -21.44 -11.06
CA GLY A 37 20.49 -22.24 -11.34
C GLY A 37 20.57 -23.09 -12.60
N ILE A 38 19.43 -23.27 -13.24
CA ILE A 38 19.28 -24.08 -14.45
C ILE A 38 18.49 -23.34 -15.54
N THR A 39 18.79 -23.63 -16.80
CA THR A 39 18.01 -23.20 -17.95
C THR A 39 17.54 -24.43 -18.74
N VAL A 40 16.25 -24.48 -19.05
CA VAL A 40 15.58 -25.59 -19.72
C VAL A 40 14.96 -25.12 -21.02
N LYS A 41 15.21 -25.83 -22.12
CA LYS A 41 14.48 -25.68 -23.38
C LYS A 41 13.23 -26.55 -23.37
N ILE A 42 12.08 -25.98 -23.68
CA ILE A 42 10.81 -26.69 -23.67
C ILE A 42 10.60 -27.41 -24.98
N LYS A 43 10.15 -28.65 -24.93
CA LYS A 43 10.02 -29.53 -26.10
C LYS A 43 8.76 -29.28 -26.91
N ASN A 44 7.62 -29.13 -26.25
CA ASN A 44 6.32 -29.01 -26.87
C ASN A 44 5.77 -27.60 -26.65
N THR A 45 6.19 -26.66 -27.49
CA THR A 45 5.70 -25.30 -27.44
C THR A 45 4.48 -25.13 -28.33
N THR A 46 3.40 -24.61 -27.77
CA THR A 46 2.27 -24.06 -28.53
C THR A 46 2.56 -22.62 -28.91
N THR A 47 1.86 -22.10 -29.93
CA THR A 47 1.95 -20.66 -30.26
C THR A 47 1.62 -19.81 -29.04
N GLY A 48 2.49 -18.84 -28.70
CA GLY A 48 2.31 -18.00 -27.51
C GLY A 48 2.90 -18.55 -26.22
N ALA A 49 3.42 -19.79 -26.20
CA ALA A 49 4.12 -20.35 -25.04
C ALA A 49 5.63 -20.01 -25.09
N PRO A 50 6.29 -19.82 -23.95
CA PRO A 50 7.74 -19.62 -23.89
C PRO A 50 8.49 -20.87 -24.37
N GLN A 51 9.63 -20.68 -24.99
CA GLN A 51 10.51 -21.78 -25.41
C GLN A 51 11.60 -22.11 -24.38
N TRP A 52 11.91 -21.18 -23.48
CA TRP A 52 12.96 -21.33 -22.49
C TRP A 52 12.48 -20.92 -21.10
N ILE A 53 12.85 -21.71 -20.10
CA ILE A 53 12.61 -21.42 -18.70
C ILE A 53 13.93 -21.42 -17.94
N ARG A 54 14.18 -20.40 -17.14
CA ARG A 54 15.31 -20.31 -16.23
C ARG A 54 14.81 -20.31 -14.79
N LEU A 55 15.36 -21.20 -13.96
CA LEU A 55 15.17 -21.22 -12.52
C LEU A 55 16.47 -20.81 -11.84
N GLN A 56 16.41 -19.85 -10.92
CA GLN A 56 17.56 -19.36 -10.17
C GLN A 56 17.30 -19.51 -8.66
N ALA A 57 18.25 -20.11 -7.95
CA ALA A 57 18.24 -20.19 -6.49
C ALA A 57 18.78 -18.87 -5.92
N VAL A 58 17.88 -17.99 -5.51
CA VAL A 58 18.22 -16.67 -4.98
C VAL A 58 18.58 -16.73 -3.50
N SER A 59 17.82 -17.54 -2.73
CA SER A 59 18.13 -17.90 -1.34
C SER A 59 17.55 -19.27 -1.03
N PRO A 60 17.78 -19.87 0.16
CA PRO A 60 17.14 -21.13 0.52
C PRO A 60 15.61 -21.12 0.38
N LYS A 61 14.97 -19.94 0.52
CA LYS A 61 13.50 -19.76 0.51
C LYS A 61 12.99 -18.95 -0.69
N ILE A 62 13.87 -18.55 -1.63
CA ILE A 62 13.51 -17.70 -2.77
C ILE A 62 14.04 -18.30 -4.07
N ILE A 63 13.13 -18.54 -5.01
CA ILE A 63 13.47 -18.98 -6.37
C ILE A 63 12.90 -17.98 -7.37
N ARG A 64 13.75 -17.51 -8.31
CA ARG A 64 13.33 -16.69 -9.46
C ARG A 64 13.01 -17.60 -10.64
N VAL A 65 11.93 -17.31 -11.33
CA VAL A 65 11.54 -17.94 -12.59
C VAL A 65 11.53 -16.88 -13.68
N THR A 66 12.27 -17.14 -14.75
CA THR A 66 12.23 -16.31 -15.96
C THR A 66 11.84 -17.18 -17.14
N ALA A 67 10.82 -16.77 -17.90
CA ALA A 67 10.38 -17.49 -19.11
C ALA A 67 10.50 -16.60 -20.34
N SER A 68 11.13 -17.11 -21.41
CA SER A 68 11.45 -16.37 -22.62
C SER A 68 10.94 -17.08 -23.89
N ALA A 69 10.61 -16.27 -24.90
CA ALA A 69 10.26 -16.75 -26.24
C ALA A 69 11.47 -17.35 -26.99
N ASP A 70 12.68 -16.93 -26.64
CA ASP A 70 13.94 -17.39 -27.23
C ASP A 70 15.00 -17.66 -26.13
N ASP A 71 16.23 -17.95 -26.50
CA ASP A 71 17.33 -18.24 -25.57
C ASP A 71 17.94 -16.99 -24.93
N THR A 72 17.40 -15.81 -25.21
CA THR A 72 17.81 -14.56 -24.60
C THR A 72 17.00 -14.28 -23.32
N PHE A 73 17.70 -13.88 -22.28
CA PHE A 73 17.07 -13.41 -21.03
C PHE A 73 17.53 -12.00 -20.79
N THR A 74 16.61 -11.12 -20.38
CA THR A 74 16.97 -9.73 -20.13
C THR A 74 18.18 -9.63 -19.19
N ALA A 75 19.17 -8.86 -19.59
CA ALA A 75 20.34 -8.55 -18.77
C ALA A 75 20.10 -7.30 -17.89
N ALA A 76 19.00 -6.59 -18.08
CA ALA A 76 18.68 -5.40 -17.31
C ALA A 76 18.48 -5.75 -15.83
N GLN A 77 19.13 -4.97 -14.95
CA GLN A 77 18.94 -5.12 -13.52
C GLN A 77 17.54 -4.63 -13.14
N SER A 78 16.84 -5.42 -12.34
CA SER A 78 15.54 -5.03 -11.79
C SER A 78 15.64 -3.76 -10.94
N LEU A 79 14.72 -2.82 -11.15
CA LEU A 79 14.63 -1.60 -10.34
C LEU A 79 14.10 -1.89 -8.92
N MET A 80 13.35 -2.99 -8.75
CA MET A 80 12.76 -3.40 -7.47
C MET A 80 13.78 -4.06 -6.57
N ILE A 81 14.70 -4.84 -7.14
CA ILE A 81 15.68 -5.65 -6.40
C ILE A 81 16.81 -4.74 -5.88
N ASP A 82 17.20 -4.95 -4.64
CA ASP A 82 18.35 -4.24 -4.07
C ASP A 82 19.64 -4.73 -4.73
N SER A 83 20.38 -3.81 -5.35
CA SER A 83 21.65 -4.12 -6.00
C SER A 83 22.74 -4.65 -5.07
N GLY A 84 22.61 -4.36 -3.75
CA GLY A 84 23.48 -4.89 -2.70
C GLY A 84 23.12 -6.28 -2.24
N TYR A 85 22.01 -6.86 -2.70
CA TYR A 85 21.58 -8.19 -2.31
C TYR A 85 22.35 -9.27 -3.08
N HIS A 86 23.29 -9.90 -2.41
CA HIS A 86 24.05 -11.04 -2.93
C HIS A 86 24.10 -12.12 -1.87
N THR A 87 23.40 -13.23 -2.07
CA THR A 87 23.55 -14.43 -1.26
C THR A 87 24.15 -15.56 -2.10
N ALA A 88 25.21 -16.16 -1.61
CA ALA A 88 25.65 -17.45 -2.09
C ALA A 88 24.71 -18.50 -1.46
N THR A 89 23.84 -19.10 -2.27
CA THR A 89 22.95 -20.17 -1.84
C THR A 89 23.45 -21.48 -2.42
N GLU A 90 23.60 -22.47 -1.55
CA GLU A 90 23.87 -23.84 -2.00
C GLU A 90 22.61 -24.40 -2.66
N TRP A 91 22.78 -24.96 -3.83
CA TRP A 91 21.73 -25.60 -4.60
C TRP A 91 22.25 -26.77 -5.40
N THR A 92 21.34 -27.67 -5.76
CA THR A 92 21.66 -28.83 -6.63
C THR A 92 20.61 -28.94 -7.73
N ALA A 93 20.96 -29.59 -8.81
CA ALA A 93 20.04 -29.90 -9.90
C ALA A 93 20.04 -31.39 -10.22
N GLU A 94 18.85 -31.91 -10.46
CA GLU A 94 18.61 -33.32 -10.79
C GLU A 94 17.73 -33.41 -12.03
N GLN A 95 18.02 -34.34 -12.92
CA GLN A 95 17.22 -34.64 -14.09
C GLN A 95 16.38 -35.88 -13.83
N MET A 96 15.08 -35.71 -13.85
CA MET A 96 14.11 -36.79 -13.88
C MET A 96 13.73 -37.13 -15.34
N GLU A 97 12.83 -38.05 -15.55
CA GLU A 97 12.38 -38.45 -16.90
C GLU A 97 11.75 -37.30 -17.69
N ASN A 98 10.86 -36.55 -17.03
CA ASN A 98 10.02 -35.52 -17.68
C ASN A 98 10.22 -34.10 -17.13
N GLU A 99 11.08 -33.90 -16.13
CA GLU A 99 11.30 -32.63 -15.45
C GLU A 99 12.74 -32.47 -14.97
N ALA A 100 13.17 -31.22 -14.79
CA ALA A 100 14.38 -30.89 -14.03
C ALA A 100 13.98 -30.35 -12.65
N LEU A 101 14.73 -30.74 -11.63
CA LEU A 101 14.59 -30.26 -10.28
C LEU A 101 15.73 -29.31 -9.94
N LEU A 102 15.40 -28.16 -9.36
CA LEU A 102 16.34 -27.28 -8.67
C LEU A 102 16.01 -27.35 -7.17
N LYS A 103 17.01 -27.73 -6.36
CA LYS A 103 16.82 -27.96 -4.93
C LYS A 103 17.70 -27.02 -4.11
N THR A 104 17.13 -26.37 -3.12
CA THR A 104 17.82 -25.66 -2.04
C THR A 104 17.68 -26.46 -0.74
N SER A 105 18.14 -25.94 0.39
CA SER A 105 17.92 -26.58 1.70
C SER A 105 16.47 -26.56 2.16
N GLU A 106 15.63 -25.66 1.63
CA GLU A 106 14.24 -25.46 2.07
C GLU A 106 13.19 -25.70 0.96
N LEU A 107 13.59 -25.61 -0.32
CA LEU A 107 12.69 -25.66 -1.47
C LEU A 107 13.13 -26.64 -2.54
N VAL A 108 12.16 -27.20 -3.24
CA VAL A 108 12.33 -27.89 -4.52
C VAL A 108 11.45 -27.22 -5.57
N ALA A 109 12.05 -26.69 -6.64
CA ALA A 109 11.32 -26.26 -7.82
C ALA A 109 11.52 -27.27 -8.94
N SER A 110 10.44 -27.81 -9.50
CA SER A 110 10.50 -28.66 -10.69
C SER A 110 10.03 -27.89 -11.90
N VAL A 111 10.63 -28.13 -13.06
CA VAL A 111 10.22 -27.59 -14.34
C VAL A 111 10.02 -28.70 -15.35
N SER A 112 8.82 -28.82 -15.94
CA SER A 112 8.47 -29.82 -16.96
C SER A 112 9.21 -29.56 -18.28
N PHE A 113 9.88 -30.58 -18.83
CA PHE A 113 10.51 -30.49 -20.15
C PHE A 113 9.51 -30.35 -21.30
N ASN A 114 8.27 -30.78 -21.09
CA ASN A 114 7.25 -30.77 -22.14
C ASN A 114 6.44 -29.47 -22.19
N THR A 115 6.08 -28.93 -21.03
CA THR A 115 5.12 -27.82 -20.93
C THR A 115 5.72 -26.54 -20.34
N GLY A 116 6.89 -26.60 -19.70
CA GLY A 116 7.46 -25.48 -18.95
C GLY A 116 6.73 -25.17 -17.65
N GLU A 117 5.80 -26.01 -17.22
CA GLU A 117 5.12 -25.89 -15.92
C GLU A 117 6.13 -25.95 -14.78
N VAL A 118 6.04 -24.98 -13.83
CA VAL A 118 6.85 -24.96 -12.64
C VAL A 118 6.00 -25.28 -11.41
N ILE A 119 6.52 -26.17 -10.55
CA ILE A 119 5.88 -26.54 -9.28
C ILE A 119 6.88 -26.29 -8.15
N PHE A 120 6.43 -25.57 -7.12
CA PHE A 120 7.22 -25.32 -5.91
C PHE A 120 6.74 -26.25 -4.79
N LYS A 121 7.68 -26.94 -4.18
CA LYS A 121 7.47 -27.89 -3.08
C LYS A 121 8.36 -27.51 -1.90
N ASP A 122 7.89 -27.82 -0.68
CA ASP A 122 8.76 -27.82 0.49
C ASP A 122 9.78 -28.96 0.45
N LYS A 123 10.71 -28.98 1.40
CA LYS A 123 11.72 -30.04 1.54
C LYS A 123 11.13 -31.44 1.79
N ASN A 124 9.88 -31.53 2.18
CA ASN A 124 9.17 -32.80 2.41
C ASN A 124 8.39 -33.26 1.18
N GLY A 125 8.39 -32.47 0.10
CA GLY A 125 7.70 -32.77 -1.15
C GLY A 125 6.23 -32.28 -1.22
N ASN A 126 5.73 -31.54 -0.23
CA ASN A 126 4.38 -30.97 -0.26
C ASN A 126 4.36 -29.77 -1.21
N ILE A 127 3.34 -29.71 -2.09
CA ILE A 127 3.18 -28.62 -3.04
C ILE A 127 2.75 -27.34 -2.29
N ILE A 128 3.56 -26.28 -2.43
CA ILE A 128 3.25 -24.95 -1.91
C ILE A 128 2.49 -24.15 -2.98
N LEU A 129 3.04 -24.08 -4.19
CA LEU A 129 2.44 -23.41 -5.34
C LEU A 129 2.70 -24.21 -6.60
N GLN A 130 1.75 -24.25 -7.49
CA GLN A 130 1.84 -24.88 -8.80
C GLN A 130 1.35 -23.89 -9.87
N GLU A 131 2.09 -23.73 -10.94
CA GLU A 131 1.56 -23.09 -12.14
C GLU A 131 0.40 -23.93 -12.70
N LYS A 132 -0.46 -23.31 -13.50
CA LYS A 132 -1.58 -24.03 -14.14
C LYS A 132 -1.08 -25.29 -14.82
N THR A 133 -1.74 -26.38 -14.58
CA THR A 133 -1.45 -27.67 -15.23
C THR A 133 -1.30 -27.48 -16.74
N GLY A 134 -0.15 -27.88 -17.27
CA GLY A 134 0.24 -27.69 -18.66
C GLY A 134 1.01 -26.38 -18.93
N GLY A 135 1.36 -25.59 -17.90
CA GLY A 135 2.28 -24.43 -17.96
C GLY A 135 1.62 -23.09 -17.63
N GLY A 136 0.55 -22.69 -18.32
CA GLY A 136 -0.20 -21.44 -18.04
C GLY A 136 0.55 -20.15 -18.33
N LYS A 137 1.67 -20.21 -19.05
CA LYS A 137 2.45 -19.05 -19.50
C LYS A 137 2.02 -18.67 -20.92
N GLU A 138 1.75 -17.37 -21.13
CA GLU A 138 1.48 -16.81 -22.45
C GLU A 138 2.39 -15.63 -22.71
N ILE A 139 3.01 -15.62 -23.90
CA ILE A 139 3.90 -14.57 -24.38
C ILE A 139 3.41 -14.18 -25.78
N THR A 140 2.69 -13.06 -25.90
CA THR A 140 2.14 -12.57 -27.15
C THR A 140 2.96 -11.41 -27.68
N PRO A 141 3.59 -11.49 -28.87
CA PRO A 141 4.37 -10.39 -29.43
C PRO A 141 3.51 -9.13 -29.60
N VAL A 142 4.06 -7.99 -29.19
CA VAL A 142 3.49 -6.65 -29.39
C VAL A 142 4.59 -5.70 -29.84
N ARG A 143 4.21 -4.65 -30.55
CA ARG A 143 5.15 -3.60 -30.96
C ARG A 143 4.78 -2.32 -30.24
N ILE A 144 5.70 -1.83 -29.40
CA ILE A 144 5.50 -0.62 -28.59
C ILE A 144 6.67 0.33 -28.90
N ASP A 145 6.35 1.55 -29.36
CA ASP A 145 7.36 2.56 -29.74
C ASP A 145 8.44 1.98 -30.66
N ASP A 146 8.00 1.24 -31.66
CA ASP A 146 8.87 0.54 -32.65
C ASP A 146 9.82 -0.53 -32.07
N LYS A 147 9.68 -0.87 -30.78
CA LYS A 147 10.43 -1.97 -30.16
C LYS A 147 9.60 -3.25 -30.09
N PRO A 148 10.18 -4.42 -30.37
CA PRO A 148 9.53 -5.69 -30.13
C PRO A 148 9.48 -5.95 -28.61
N LEU A 149 8.30 -6.18 -28.06
CA LEU A 149 8.03 -6.55 -26.68
C LEU A 149 6.96 -7.63 -26.67
N TYR A 150 6.52 -8.03 -25.50
CA TYR A 150 5.48 -9.01 -25.32
C TYR A 150 4.41 -8.53 -24.31
N ARG A 151 3.15 -8.82 -24.61
CA ARG A 151 2.12 -8.95 -23.58
C ARG A 151 2.33 -10.33 -22.94
N ILE A 152 2.32 -10.37 -21.64
CA ILE A 152 2.63 -11.60 -20.89
C ILE A 152 1.51 -11.94 -19.92
N SER A 153 1.29 -13.23 -19.69
CA SER A 153 0.35 -13.75 -18.70
C SER A 153 0.89 -15.03 -18.06
N GLN A 154 0.63 -15.21 -16.76
CA GLN A 154 0.92 -16.42 -16.02
C GLN A 154 -0.26 -16.81 -15.15
N GLN A 155 -0.73 -18.04 -15.31
CA GLN A 155 -1.78 -18.62 -14.48
C GLN A 155 -1.21 -19.64 -13.49
N PHE A 156 -1.74 -19.60 -12.26
CA PHE A 156 -1.42 -20.53 -11.19
C PHE A 156 -2.65 -21.25 -10.69
N GLU A 157 -2.50 -22.47 -10.18
CA GLU A 157 -3.52 -23.16 -9.44
C GLU A 157 -3.78 -22.46 -8.10
N SER A 158 -5.03 -22.29 -7.73
CA SER A 158 -5.44 -21.59 -6.51
C SER A 158 -6.57 -22.35 -5.82
N PRO A 159 -6.27 -23.20 -4.83
CA PRO A 159 -7.27 -23.98 -4.10
C PRO A 159 -8.38 -23.13 -3.49
N ALA A 160 -9.62 -23.65 -3.40
CA ALA A 160 -10.82 -22.94 -2.96
C ALA A 160 -10.69 -22.37 -1.54
N GLY A 161 -9.91 -22.67 -0.68
CA GLY A 161 -9.75 -22.09 0.67
C GLY A 161 -8.62 -21.09 0.79
N GLU A 162 -7.91 -20.81 -0.30
CA GLU A 162 -6.80 -19.85 -0.32
C GLU A 162 -7.31 -18.42 -0.34
N ALA A 163 -6.58 -17.52 0.29
CA ALA A 163 -6.83 -16.08 0.29
C ALA A 163 -5.57 -15.33 -0.17
N PHE A 164 -5.76 -14.21 -0.85
CA PHE A 164 -4.70 -13.38 -1.40
C PHE A 164 -4.77 -11.97 -0.87
N TYR A 165 -3.62 -11.40 -0.54
CA TYR A 165 -3.46 -10.08 0.07
C TYR A 165 -2.33 -9.31 -0.61
N GLY A 166 -2.23 -8.01 -0.30
CA GLY A 166 -1.15 -7.20 -0.80
C GLY A 166 -1.55 -6.38 -2.03
N LEU A 167 -0.77 -6.42 -3.12
CA LEU A 167 -0.98 -5.71 -4.39
C LEU A 167 -1.00 -4.17 -4.26
N GLY A 168 -0.52 -3.62 -3.14
CA GLY A 168 -0.50 -2.18 -2.88
C GLY A 168 -1.74 -1.70 -2.14
N GLN A 169 -2.37 -0.66 -2.66
CA GLN A 169 -3.53 0.03 -2.10
C GLN A 169 -4.66 0.12 -3.14
N PRO A 170 -5.26 -1.00 -3.56
CA PRO A 170 -6.48 -0.96 -4.36
C PRO A 170 -7.64 -0.42 -3.52
N GLN A 171 -8.48 0.44 -4.11
CA GLN A 171 -9.62 1.08 -3.43
C GLN A 171 -10.91 0.26 -3.54
N THR A 172 -10.79 -1.07 -3.48
CA THR A 172 -11.93 -1.98 -3.69
C THR A 172 -12.78 -2.20 -2.42
N GLY A 173 -12.25 -1.88 -1.24
CA GLY A 173 -12.88 -2.19 0.04
C GLY A 173 -12.68 -3.65 0.49
N HIS A 174 -12.02 -4.49 -0.30
CA HIS A 174 -11.75 -5.90 0.01
C HIS A 174 -10.37 -6.09 0.63
N ILE A 175 -10.28 -6.99 1.62
CA ILE A 175 -8.98 -7.42 2.17
C ILE A 175 -8.43 -8.63 1.40
N ASN A 176 -9.28 -9.55 1.00
CA ASN A 176 -8.94 -10.77 0.28
C ASN A 176 -9.30 -10.62 -1.20
N TYR A 177 -8.31 -10.79 -2.06
CA TYR A 177 -8.45 -10.69 -3.52
C TYR A 177 -8.71 -12.04 -4.23
N LYS A 178 -9.02 -13.09 -3.48
CA LYS A 178 -9.46 -14.36 -4.11
C LYS A 178 -10.72 -14.11 -4.94
N ASP A 179 -10.66 -14.48 -6.22
CA ASP A 179 -11.74 -14.28 -7.22
C ASP A 179 -12.09 -12.80 -7.52
N GLU A 180 -11.27 -11.85 -7.03
CA GLU A 180 -11.38 -10.42 -7.34
C GLU A 180 -10.47 -10.02 -8.50
N ASP A 181 -10.77 -8.87 -9.10
CA ASP A 181 -10.00 -8.30 -10.20
C ASP A 181 -9.37 -6.98 -9.75
N VAL A 182 -8.04 -6.88 -9.92
CA VAL A 182 -7.27 -5.72 -9.47
C VAL A 182 -6.37 -5.22 -10.60
N ASP A 183 -6.58 -3.97 -11.02
CA ASP A 183 -5.71 -3.30 -11.97
C ASP A 183 -4.54 -2.63 -11.21
N LEU A 184 -3.33 -3.12 -11.41
CA LEU A 184 -2.10 -2.57 -10.85
C LEU A 184 -1.62 -1.42 -11.74
N THR A 185 -2.19 -0.25 -11.51
CA THR A 185 -1.91 1.00 -12.22
C THR A 185 -1.74 2.11 -11.20
N GLN A 186 -0.67 2.90 -11.31
CA GLN A 186 -0.53 4.09 -10.47
C GLN A 186 -1.57 5.13 -10.90
N TYR A 187 -2.40 5.54 -9.96
CA TYR A 187 -3.40 6.59 -10.15
C TYR A 187 -3.67 7.30 -8.83
N ASN A 188 -4.24 8.52 -8.85
CA ASN A 188 -4.60 9.19 -7.59
C ASN A 188 -5.54 8.29 -6.74
N SER A 189 -5.17 8.07 -5.50
CA SER A 189 -5.73 7.12 -4.51
C SER A 189 -5.47 5.62 -4.75
N ILE A 190 -4.91 5.21 -5.89
CA ILE A 190 -4.54 3.82 -6.16
C ILE A 190 -3.02 3.70 -6.18
N VAL A 191 -2.49 2.79 -5.40
CA VAL A 191 -1.06 2.47 -5.36
C VAL A 191 -0.86 1.02 -5.78
N ALA A 192 -0.13 0.81 -6.87
CA ALA A 192 0.17 -0.51 -7.39
C ALA A 192 1.51 -1.04 -6.85
N VAL A 193 1.50 -2.21 -6.22
CA VAL A 193 2.71 -2.93 -5.81
C VAL A 193 2.58 -4.37 -6.28
N PRO A 194 3.42 -4.86 -7.20
CA PRO A 194 3.26 -6.18 -7.79
C PRO A 194 3.81 -7.30 -6.88
N PHE A 195 3.40 -7.28 -5.61
CA PHE A 195 3.70 -8.29 -4.61
C PHE A 195 2.41 -8.80 -3.97
N LEU A 196 2.22 -10.11 -4.08
CA LEU A 196 1.09 -10.86 -3.56
C LEU A 196 1.54 -11.71 -2.38
N LEU A 197 0.76 -11.72 -1.29
CA LEU A 197 0.91 -12.62 -0.15
C LEU A 197 -0.26 -13.61 -0.10
N SER A 198 0.04 -14.91 -0.04
CA SER A 198 -0.96 -15.97 0.12
C SER A 198 -1.14 -16.38 1.58
N SER A 199 -2.39 -16.73 1.95
CA SER A 199 -2.71 -17.38 3.23
C SER A 199 -2.03 -18.75 3.43
N ARG A 200 -1.34 -19.27 2.40
CA ARG A 200 -0.53 -20.51 2.44
C ARG A 200 0.96 -20.24 2.73
N ASN A 201 1.28 -19.03 3.23
CA ASN A 201 2.63 -18.61 3.61
C ASN A 201 3.65 -18.63 2.46
N TYR A 202 3.22 -18.16 1.28
CA TYR A 202 4.13 -17.80 0.21
C TYR A 202 3.80 -16.41 -0.34
N GLY A 203 4.77 -15.80 -1.01
CA GLY A 203 4.60 -14.56 -1.75
C GLY A 203 5.08 -14.70 -3.19
N LEU A 204 4.48 -13.91 -4.08
CA LEU A 204 4.92 -13.72 -5.46
C LEU A 204 5.27 -12.26 -5.68
N LEU A 205 6.51 -11.97 -6.05
CA LEU A 205 6.93 -10.68 -6.58
C LEU A 205 6.99 -10.79 -8.10
N TRP A 206 6.10 -10.08 -8.79
CA TRP A 206 6.03 -10.00 -10.24
C TRP A 206 6.93 -8.87 -10.74
N ASP A 207 8.05 -9.21 -11.38
CA ASP A 207 9.07 -8.23 -11.79
C ASP A 207 8.73 -7.61 -13.15
N ASN A 208 7.76 -6.71 -13.11
CA ASN A 208 7.30 -5.96 -14.27
C ASN A 208 6.88 -4.54 -13.85
N TYR A 209 7.07 -3.53 -14.70
CA TYR A 209 6.78 -2.11 -14.42
C TYR A 209 5.66 -1.55 -15.27
N SER A 210 5.14 -2.31 -16.21
CA SER A 210 3.97 -1.92 -17.01
C SER A 210 2.68 -2.11 -16.21
N ILE A 211 1.58 -1.68 -16.76
CA ILE A 211 0.27 -1.96 -16.16
C ILE A 211 0.08 -3.47 -16.12
N THR A 212 -0.28 -3.94 -14.94
CA THR A 212 -0.47 -5.36 -14.64
C THR A 212 -1.88 -5.58 -14.13
N HIS A 213 -2.52 -6.64 -14.57
CA HIS A 213 -3.82 -7.08 -14.08
C HIS A 213 -3.67 -8.35 -13.25
N PHE A 214 -4.36 -8.39 -12.11
CA PHE A 214 -4.52 -9.58 -11.27
C PHE A 214 -5.98 -10.02 -11.34
N GLY A 215 -6.25 -11.31 -11.61
CA GLY A 215 -7.58 -11.87 -11.61
C GLY A 215 -8.04 -12.32 -12.99
N ASP A 216 -9.32 -12.08 -13.33
CA ASP A 216 -9.91 -12.42 -14.61
C ASP A 216 -9.44 -11.42 -15.69
N ASP A 217 -8.59 -11.87 -16.60
CA ASP A 217 -7.96 -11.04 -17.64
C ASP A 217 -8.81 -10.90 -18.91
N ARG A 218 -10.08 -11.34 -18.90
CA ARG A 218 -11.00 -11.09 -19.99
C ARG A 218 -11.28 -9.59 -20.15
N GLU A 219 -11.44 -9.15 -21.39
CA GLU A 219 -11.76 -7.75 -21.68
C GLU A 219 -13.14 -7.38 -21.09
N LYS A 220 -13.16 -6.33 -20.26
CA LYS A 220 -14.38 -5.75 -19.70
C LYS A 220 -15.24 -5.18 -20.83
N GLN A 221 -16.53 -5.54 -20.85
CA GLN A 221 -17.47 -5.18 -21.91
C GLN A 221 -18.35 -4.00 -21.50
N GLN A 222 -18.80 -3.21 -22.48
CA GLN A 222 -19.85 -2.22 -22.28
C GLN A 222 -21.18 -2.92 -22.00
N VAL A 223 -22.06 -2.29 -21.24
CA VAL A 223 -23.42 -2.85 -20.95
C VAL A 223 -24.24 -3.08 -22.20
N SER A 224 -23.88 -2.48 -23.34
CA SER A 224 -24.49 -2.78 -24.66
C SER A 224 -24.34 -4.22 -25.13
N ALA A 225 -23.40 -4.99 -24.55
CA ALA A 225 -23.29 -6.42 -24.81
C ALA A 225 -24.37 -7.27 -24.11
N LEU A 226 -25.06 -6.70 -23.11
CA LEU A 226 -26.31 -7.24 -22.59
C LEU A 226 -27.49 -6.80 -23.48
N LEU A 227 -28.54 -7.59 -23.54
CA LEU A 227 -29.77 -7.13 -24.17
C LEU A 227 -30.46 -6.09 -23.28
N LEU A 228 -30.41 -4.82 -23.72
CA LEU A 228 -31.00 -3.70 -23.02
C LEU A 228 -32.40 -3.37 -23.58
N THR A 229 -33.36 -3.14 -22.70
CA THR A 229 -34.68 -2.61 -23.07
C THR A 229 -35.02 -1.41 -22.20
N GLY A 230 -35.71 -0.46 -22.77
CA GLY A 230 -36.11 0.77 -22.11
C GLY A 230 -37.15 0.56 -20.99
N LYS A 231 -37.51 1.66 -20.33
CA LYS A 231 -38.52 1.66 -19.25
C LYS A 231 -39.88 1.11 -19.67
N ASP A 232 -40.23 1.25 -20.96
CA ASP A 232 -41.44 0.67 -21.57
C ASP A 232 -41.38 -0.86 -21.74
N GLY A 233 -40.20 -1.45 -21.49
CA GLY A 233 -39.93 -2.90 -21.68
C GLY A 233 -39.81 -3.36 -23.12
N LEU A 234 -39.86 -2.46 -24.10
CA LEU A 234 -39.92 -2.72 -25.54
C LEU A 234 -38.83 -2.05 -26.34
N SER A 235 -38.58 -0.76 -26.07
CA SER A 235 -37.57 0.05 -26.78
C SER A 235 -36.17 -0.49 -26.58
N LYS A 236 -35.35 -0.53 -27.63
CA LYS A 236 -33.94 -0.95 -27.53
C LYS A 236 -33.13 0.11 -26.77
N GLY A 237 -32.26 -0.34 -25.82
CA GLY A 237 -31.45 0.52 -24.97
C GLY A 237 -32.16 0.92 -23.67
N LEU A 238 -31.43 1.50 -22.72
CA LEU A 238 -31.98 2.06 -21.49
C LEU A 238 -32.59 3.42 -21.75
N THR A 239 -33.68 3.75 -21.07
CA THR A 239 -34.28 5.11 -21.14
C THR A 239 -33.46 6.05 -20.27
N ALA A 240 -32.68 6.95 -20.89
CA ALA A 240 -31.91 8.01 -20.21
C ALA A 240 -32.75 9.29 -20.14
N THR A 241 -33.01 9.75 -18.92
CA THR A 241 -33.74 11.00 -18.63
C THR A 241 -32.78 12.01 -18.02
N TYR A 242 -32.57 13.10 -18.72
CA TYR A 242 -31.73 14.24 -18.32
C TYR A 242 -32.62 15.32 -17.72
N SER A 243 -32.54 15.54 -16.43
CA SER A 243 -33.46 16.45 -15.70
C SER A 243 -32.68 17.42 -14.81
N ASN A 244 -33.38 18.42 -14.27
CA ASN A 244 -32.81 19.29 -13.24
C ASN A 244 -32.71 18.54 -11.90
N ARG A 245 -31.57 18.63 -11.20
CA ARG A 245 -31.35 17.91 -9.93
C ARG A 245 -32.29 18.34 -8.80
N LYS A 246 -32.79 19.60 -8.83
CA LYS A 246 -33.69 20.15 -7.84
C LYS A 246 -35.18 20.06 -8.22
N ASP A 247 -35.48 19.93 -9.52
CA ASP A 247 -36.80 19.76 -10.07
C ASP A 247 -36.81 18.69 -11.14
N SER A 248 -37.04 17.46 -10.72
CA SER A 248 -37.02 16.29 -11.62
C SER A 248 -38.13 16.29 -12.67
N ALA A 249 -39.17 17.15 -12.53
CA ALA A 249 -40.19 17.34 -13.53
C ALA A 249 -39.67 18.19 -14.72
N HIS A 250 -38.63 18.99 -14.52
CA HIS A 250 -37.98 19.74 -15.58
C HIS A 250 -36.99 18.82 -16.33
N ILE A 251 -37.49 18.25 -17.43
CA ILE A 251 -36.71 17.34 -18.28
C ILE A 251 -36.10 18.15 -19.42
N TYR A 252 -34.77 18.11 -19.58
CA TYR A 252 -34.06 18.72 -20.71
C TYR A 252 -34.07 17.80 -21.94
N VAL A 253 -33.83 16.52 -21.76
CA VAL A 253 -33.79 15.51 -22.83
C VAL A 253 -34.19 14.15 -22.27
N GLN A 254 -34.88 13.35 -23.06
CA GLN A 254 -35.09 11.92 -22.85
C GLN A 254 -34.74 11.18 -24.13
N ARG A 255 -33.94 10.13 -24.05
CA ARG A 255 -33.51 9.31 -25.19
C ARG A 255 -33.18 7.89 -24.78
N GLN A 256 -33.04 7.00 -25.77
CA GLN A 256 -32.57 5.64 -25.55
C GLN A 256 -31.05 5.61 -25.68
N GLU A 257 -30.38 4.91 -24.76
CA GLU A 257 -28.93 4.72 -24.71
C GLU A 257 -28.55 3.25 -24.56
N ASP A 258 -27.62 2.80 -25.37
CA ASP A 258 -27.16 1.41 -25.38
C ASP A 258 -25.90 1.19 -24.53
N LYS A 259 -25.32 2.26 -23.99
CA LYS A 259 -24.13 2.22 -23.12
C LYS A 259 -24.16 3.37 -22.12
N ILE A 260 -23.43 3.22 -21.05
CA ILE A 260 -23.14 4.28 -20.09
C ILE A 260 -21.61 4.44 -20.06
N ASP A 261 -21.11 5.41 -20.83
CA ASP A 261 -19.69 5.67 -20.97
C ASP A 261 -19.46 7.17 -21.19
N TYR A 262 -19.35 7.87 -20.09
CA TYR A 262 -18.99 9.30 -20.01
C TYR A 262 -17.65 9.44 -19.32
N SER A 263 -16.67 8.73 -19.87
CA SER A 263 -15.30 8.68 -19.36
C SER A 263 -14.41 9.63 -20.13
N PHE A 264 -13.64 10.46 -19.43
CA PHE A 264 -12.71 11.45 -19.98
C PHE A 264 -13.33 12.50 -20.92
N LEU A 265 -12.63 13.60 -21.14
CA LEU A 265 -13.10 14.75 -21.93
C LEU A 265 -13.63 14.42 -23.35
N PRO A 266 -13.04 13.50 -24.12
CA PRO A 266 -13.57 13.14 -25.44
C PRO A 266 -14.96 12.50 -25.41
N SER A 267 -15.28 11.68 -24.41
CA SER A 267 -16.56 10.98 -24.29
C SER A 267 -17.69 11.91 -23.85
N LEU A 268 -17.39 12.98 -23.12
CA LEU A 268 -18.38 13.96 -22.68
C LEU A 268 -19.04 14.69 -23.86
N LYS A 269 -18.47 14.64 -25.05
CA LYS A 269 -19.09 15.14 -26.29
C LYS A 269 -20.45 14.50 -26.61
N ASN A 270 -20.72 13.31 -26.05
CA ASN A 270 -22.01 12.63 -26.22
C ASN A 270 -23.12 13.15 -25.29
N MET A 271 -22.78 14.02 -24.34
CA MET A 271 -23.79 14.69 -23.53
C MET A 271 -24.67 15.59 -24.37
N PRO A 272 -26.02 15.64 -24.10
CA PRO A 272 -26.90 16.59 -24.77
C PRO A 272 -26.43 18.01 -24.50
N ALA A 273 -26.29 18.81 -25.55
CA ALA A 273 -25.79 20.20 -25.46
C ALA A 273 -26.65 21.11 -24.55
N THR A 274 -27.91 20.75 -24.37
CA THR A 274 -28.87 21.49 -23.48
C THR A 274 -28.79 21.05 -22.03
N PHE A 275 -28.03 20.02 -21.68
CA PHE A 275 -27.95 19.49 -20.32
C PHE A 275 -26.89 20.23 -19.49
N PRO A 276 -27.28 20.95 -18.43
CA PRO A 276 -26.33 21.65 -17.57
C PRO A 276 -25.75 20.69 -16.53
N MET A 277 -24.57 20.14 -16.76
CA MET A 277 -23.96 19.10 -15.92
C MET A 277 -23.85 19.48 -14.42
N GLU A 278 -23.55 20.75 -14.11
CA GLU A 278 -23.45 21.24 -12.73
C GLU A 278 -24.79 21.29 -11.96
N LYS A 279 -25.91 21.35 -12.69
CA LYS A 279 -27.25 21.46 -12.12
C LYS A 279 -28.17 20.30 -12.52
N GLY A 280 -27.60 19.36 -13.24
CA GLY A 280 -28.34 18.27 -13.85
C GLY A 280 -28.29 16.98 -13.02
N LYS A 281 -29.21 16.09 -13.36
CA LYS A 281 -29.27 14.70 -12.93
C LYS A 281 -29.61 13.84 -14.12
N VAL A 282 -28.94 12.72 -14.30
CA VAL A 282 -29.26 11.73 -15.32
C VAL A 282 -29.78 10.47 -14.63
N THR A 283 -30.90 9.93 -15.13
CA THR A 283 -31.43 8.65 -14.67
C THR A 283 -31.54 7.71 -15.87
N TRP A 284 -30.89 6.56 -15.79
CA TRP A 284 -31.07 5.45 -16.74
C TRP A 284 -32.03 4.44 -16.10
N GLU A 285 -33.11 4.12 -16.81
CA GLU A 285 -34.11 3.15 -16.36
C GLU A 285 -34.42 2.17 -17.49
N GLY A 286 -34.67 0.91 -17.12
CA GLY A 286 -35.03 -0.13 -18.07
C GLY A 286 -34.72 -1.53 -17.55
N PHE A 287 -34.39 -2.42 -18.46
CA PHE A 287 -34.09 -3.80 -18.11
C PHE A 287 -32.80 -4.24 -18.78
N ILE A 288 -32.03 -5.06 -18.06
CA ILE A 288 -30.89 -5.81 -18.57
C ILE A 288 -31.27 -7.30 -18.64
N THR A 289 -30.94 -7.97 -19.75
CA THR A 289 -31.22 -9.38 -19.95
C THR A 289 -29.93 -10.09 -20.34
N PRO A 290 -29.41 -10.98 -19.47
CA PRO A 290 -28.17 -11.69 -19.74
C PRO A 290 -28.41 -12.91 -20.66
N ASP A 291 -27.39 -13.32 -21.35
CA ASP A 291 -27.34 -14.55 -22.15
C ASP A 291 -26.88 -15.79 -21.35
N THR A 292 -26.40 -15.56 -20.12
CA THR A 292 -25.83 -16.60 -19.25
C THR A 292 -26.34 -16.42 -17.82
N THR A 293 -26.65 -17.53 -17.15
CA THR A 293 -26.99 -17.51 -15.72
C THR A 293 -25.74 -17.57 -14.87
N GLY A 294 -25.69 -16.75 -13.84
CA GLY A 294 -24.61 -16.74 -12.86
C GLY A 294 -24.30 -15.35 -12.29
N GLU A 295 -23.27 -15.29 -11.48
CA GLU A 295 -22.81 -14.05 -10.89
C GLU A 295 -22.06 -13.21 -11.92
N HIS A 296 -22.64 -12.08 -12.30
CA HIS A 296 -22.04 -11.10 -13.20
C HIS A 296 -21.27 -10.04 -12.39
N LYS A 297 -20.10 -9.64 -12.87
CA LYS A 297 -19.28 -8.59 -12.26
C LYS A 297 -19.51 -7.26 -12.97
N PHE A 298 -19.70 -6.20 -12.22
CA PHE A 298 -19.87 -4.83 -12.74
C PHE A 298 -18.75 -3.94 -12.24
N TYR A 299 -18.17 -3.17 -13.15
CA TYR A 299 -17.06 -2.25 -12.90
C TYR A 299 -17.52 -0.84 -13.14
N VAL A 300 -17.42 -0.02 -12.12
CA VAL A 300 -17.83 1.37 -12.12
C VAL A 300 -16.60 2.25 -11.98
N SER A 301 -16.49 3.28 -12.79
CA SER A 301 -15.61 4.41 -12.53
C SER A 301 -16.46 5.67 -12.59
N ALA A 302 -16.54 6.42 -11.49
CA ALA A 302 -17.44 7.55 -11.39
C ALA A 302 -16.90 8.69 -10.53
N SER A 303 -17.34 9.90 -10.84
CA SER A 303 -17.31 11.10 -10.01
C SER A 303 -18.69 11.75 -9.97
N GLY A 304 -18.92 12.70 -9.07
CA GLY A 304 -20.27 13.14 -8.69
C GLY A 304 -20.99 12.09 -7.83
N TYR A 305 -22.26 12.29 -7.57
CA TYR A 305 -23.09 11.30 -6.85
C TYR A 305 -23.61 10.25 -7.81
N LEU A 306 -23.38 8.99 -7.48
CA LEU A 306 -23.84 7.86 -8.25
C LEU A 306 -24.56 6.83 -7.37
N LYS A 307 -25.73 6.38 -7.82
CA LYS A 307 -26.44 5.23 -7.25
C LYS A 307 -26.85 4.27 -8.35
N ILE A 308 -26.66 2.96 -8.11
CA ILE A 308 -27.05 1.90 -9.05
C ILE A 308 -27.91 0.86 -8.32
N TRP A 309 -29.02 0.47 -8.95
CA TRP A 309 -29.91 -0.59 -8.48
C TRP A 309 -30.11 -1.64 -9.54
N ILE A 310 -30.19 -2.89 -9.12
CA ILE A 310 -30.73 -4.00 -9.94
C ILE A 310 -31.84 -4.67 -9.12
N ASP A 311 -33.01 -4.89 -9.75
CA ASP A 311 -34.19 -5.48 -9.10
C ASP A 311 -34.60 -4.77 -7.79
N GLY A 312 -34.34 -3.46 -7.70
CA GLY A 312 -34.62 -2.65 -6.53
C GLY A 312 -33.57 -2.70 -5.41
N TYR A 313 -32.55 -3.58 -5.51
CA TYR A 313 -31.44 -3.62 -4.55
C TYR A 313 -30.42 -2.55 -4.90
N LEU A 314 -30.07 -1.69 -3.93
CA LEU A 314 -29.01 -0.69 -4.06
C LEU A 314 -27.65 -1.39 -4.01
N LEU A 315 -26.88 -1.36 -5.10
CA LEU A 315 -25.60 -2.03 -5.27
C LEU A 315 -24.41 -1.08 -5.25
N SER A 316 -24.63 0.19 -5.53
CA SER A 316 -23.59 1.24 -5.44
C SER A 316 -24.22 2.54 -4.95
N ASP A 317 -23.56 3.20 -3.99
CA ASP A 317 -23.87 4.57 -3.53
C ASP A 317 -22.54 5.25 -3.23
N THR A 318 -22.05 6.05 -4.18
CA THR A 318 -20.71 6.64 -4.11
C THR A 318 -20.74 8.12 -4.45
N TRP A 319 -19.76 8.85 -3.95
CA TRP A 319 -19.47 10.22 -4.34
C TRP A 319 -17.96 10.44 -4.41
N ARG A 320 -17.53 11.14 -5.45
CA ARG A 320 -16.16 11.60 -5.66
C ARG A 320 -16.18 12.96 -6.33
N GLU A 321 -15.14 13.76 -6.08
CA GLU A 321 -14.97 15.05 -6.76
C GLU A 321 -14.90 14.87 -8.29
N GLY A 322 -15.45 15.84 -9.03
CA GLY A 322 -15.67 15.76 -10.47
C GLY A 322 -14.47 15.34 -11.30
N TRP A 323 -13.27 15.84 -11.00
CA TRP A 323 -12.04 15.53 -11.74
C TRP A 323 -11.30 14.27 -11.26
N ASN A 324 -11.71 13.66 -10.14
CA ASN A 324 -11.05 12.49 -9.55
C ASN A 324 -11.98 11.29 -9.44
N PRO A 325 -12.34 10.64 -10.56
CA PRO A 325 -13.22 9.49 -10.54
C PRO A 325 -12.60 8.34 -9.74
N GLY A 326 -13.42 7.67 -8.93
CA GLY A 326 -13.00 6.48 -8.17
C GLY A 326 -13.54 5.20 -8.78
N PRO A 327 -12.76 4.10 -8.74
CA PRO A 327 -13.25 2.79 -9.12
C PRO A 327 -14.11 2.19 -8.01
N SER A 328 -15.14 1.46 -8.40
CA SER A 328 -15.88 0.54 -7.54
C SER A 328 -16.35 -0.66 -8.34
N GLN A 329 -16.63 -1.75 -7.67
CA GLN A 329 -17.16 -2.95 -8.32
C GLN A 329 -18.23 -3.58 -7.44
N PHE A 330 -19.18 -4.25 -8.09
CA PHE A 330 -20.19 -5.04 -7.42
C PHE A 330 -20.54 -6.27 -8.26
N ARG A 331 -21.16 -7.24 -7.63
CA ARG A 331 -21.59 -8.50 -8.26
C ARG A 331 -23.08 -8.68 -8.08
N TYR A 332 -23.72 -9.27 -9.08
CA TYR A 332 -25.13 -9.58 -9.01
C TYR A 332 -25.46 -10.86 -9.77
N LEU A 333 -26.32 -11.70 -9.19
CA LEU A 333 -26.77 -12.94 -9.80
C LEU A 333 -27.86 -12.64 -10.82
N LEU A 334 -27.57 -12.83 -12.10
CA LEU A 334 -28.53 -12.67 -13.18
C LEU A 334 -28.92 -14.02 -13.76
N GLN A 335 -30.18 -14.15 -14.22
CA GLN A 335 -30.77 -15.36 -14.83
C GLN A 335 -30.87 -15.22 -16.34
N LYS A 336 -30.32 -16.17 -17.09
CA LYS A 336 -30.38 -16.20 -18.58
C LYS A 336 -31.78 -15.91 -19.10
N GLY A 337 -31.92 -14.96 -20.00
CA GLY A 337 -33.16 -14.61 -20.67
C GLY A 337 -34.21 -13.92 -19.79
N GLN A 338 -33.94 -13.73 -18.46
CA GLN A 338 -34.82 -12.97 -17.56
C GLN A 338 -34.51 -11.50 -17.65
N LYS A 339 -35.56 -10.66 -17.69
CA LYS A 339 -35.43 -9.21 -17.58
C LYS A 339 -35.21 -8.82 -16.12
N HIS A 340 -34.07 -8.23 -15.80
CA HIS A 340 -33.76 -7.65 -14.51
C HIS A 340 -33.91 -6.15 -14.57
N ALA A 341 -34.70 -5.57 -13.65
CA ALA A 341 -34.92 -4.12 -13.60
C ALA A 341 -33.61 -3.41 -13.25
N PHE A 342 -33.17 -2.48 -14.11
CA PHE A 342 -31.95 -1.70 -13.94
C PHE A 342 -32.30 -0.24 -13.75
N LYS A 343 -31.66 0.40 -12.77
CA LYS A 343 -31.70 1.84 -12.57
C LYS A 343 -30.33 2.37 -12.16
N ALA A 344 -29.88 3.47 -12.80
CA ALA A 344 -28.74 4.25 -12.35
C ALA A 344 -29.12 5.72 -12.25
N GLU A 345 -28.75 6.38 -11.17
CA GLU A 345 -28.88 7.83 -10.98
C GLU A 345 -27.52 8.46 -10.83
N TRP A 346 -27.24 9.49 -11.62
CA TRP A 346 -25.98 10.21 -11.61
C TRP A 346 -26.21 11.71 -11.55
N ILE A 347 -25.55 12.38 -10.59
CA ILE A 347 -25.48 13.82 -10.46
C ILE A 347 -24.03 14.24 -10.68
N PRO A 348 -23.67 14.76 -11.85
CA PRO A 348 -22.27 15.02 -12.22
C PRO A 348 -21.59 16.11 -11.38
N GLU A 349 -22.32 17.17 -11.02
CA GLU A 349 -21.86 18.37 -10.28
C GLU A 349 -20.74 19.18 -10.96
N SER A 350 -20.10 18.67 -11.98
CA SER A 350 -18.98 19.29 -12.68
C SER A 350 -19.03 19.00 -14.18
N THR A 351 -18.51 19.92 -14.99
CA THR A 351 -18.28 19.69 -16.43
C THR A 351 -17.16 18.68 -16.73
N GLN A 352 -16.38 18.31 -15.72
CA GLN A 352 -15.31 17.30 -15.81
C GLN A 352 -15.73 15.94 -15.24
N ALA A 353 -17.01 15.80 -14.84
CA ALA A 353 -17.51 14.59 -14.24
C ALA A 353 -17.37 13.36 -15.15
N PHE A 354 -17.35 12.21 -14.52
CA PHE A 354 -17.00 10.94 -15.13
C PHE A 354 -18.01 9.87 -14.71
N PHE A 355 -18.51 9.07 -15.64
CA PHE A 355 -19.25 7.85 -15.33
C PHE A 355 -19.10 6.80 -16.42
N SER A 356 -18.49 5.66 -16.09
CA SER A 356 -18.40 4.50 -16.97
C SER A 356 -18.87 3.26 -16.24
N LEU A 357 -19.70 2.47 -16.90
CA LEU A 357 -20.20 1.17 -16.42
C LEU A 357 -19.84 0.07 -17.41
N GLN A 358 -18.99 -0.84 -16.97
CA GLN A 358 -18.59 -2.04 -17.70
C GLN A 358 -18.99 -3.30 -16.92
N TRP A 359 -18.95 -4.44 -17.56
CA TRP A 359 -19.30 -5.71 -16.93
C TRP A 359 -18.52 -6.89 -17.52
N LEU A 360 -18.54 -8.02 -16.78
CA LEU A 360 -18.12 -9.33 -17.24
C LEU A 360 -19.22 -10.35 -16.96
N SER A 361 -19.39 -11.29 -17.91
CA SER A 361 -20.19 -12.49 -17.70
C SER A 361 -19.60 -13.37 -16.58
N PRO A 362 -20.35 -14.29 -16.00
CA PRO A 362 -19.86 -15.23 -14.99
C PRO A 362 -18.51 -15.83 -15.39
N THR A 363 -17.63 -15.99 -14.42
CA THR A 363 -16.30 -16.57 -14.65
C THR A 363 -16.46 -17.98 -15.23
N PRO A 364 -15.83 -18.30 -16.38
CA PRO A 364 -15.91 -19.65 -16.97
C PRO A 364 -15.34 -20.71 -16.04
N PRO A 365 -15.87 -21.94 -16.03
CA PRO A 365 -15.35 -23.03 -15.16
C PRO A 365 -13.84 -23.29 -15.30
N ALA A 366 -13.27 -23.07 -16.47
CA ALA A 366 -11.83 -23.24 -16.74
C ALA A 366 -10.94 -22.23 -15.97
N LEU A 367 -11.51 -21.09 -15.56
CA LEU A 367 -10.83 -20.06 -14.78
C LEU A 367 -11.13 -20.14 -13.26
N HIS A 368 -12.03 -21.04 -12.85
CA HIS A 368 -12.27 -21.26 -11.43
C HIS A 368 -11.02 -21.83 -10.75
N ASN A 369 -10.77 -21.40 -9.52
CA ASN A 369 -9.57 -21.78 -8.76
C ASN A 369 -8.25 -21.52 -9.49
N LYS A 370 -8.21 -20.47 -10.29
CA LYS A 370 -6.98 -19.94 -10.91
C LYS A 370 -6.66 -18.57 -10.34
N MET A 371 -5.38 -18.25 -10.34
CA MET A 371 -4.85 -16.93 -10.08
C MET A 371 -4.07 -16.52 -11.33
N THR A 372 -4.36 -15.37 -11.89
CA THR A 372 -3.68 -14.87 -13.10
C THR A 372 -2.99 -13.55 -12.81
N LEU A 373 -1.78 -13.39 -13.31
CA LEU A 373 -1.08 -12.13 -13.45
C LEU A 373 -0.81 -11.90 -14.93
N SER A 374 -1.23 -10.76 -15.47
CA SER A 374 -0.97 -10.37 -16.86
C SER A 374 -0.46 -8.94 -16.95
N SER A 375 0.49 -8.68 -17.86
CA SER A 375 1.09 -7.36 -18.06
C SER A 375 1.12 -6.99 -19.55
N GLU A 376 0.92 -5.70 -19.82
CA GLU A 376 0.79 -5.21 -21.21
C GLU A 376 2.12 -5.13 -21.97
N ALA A 377 3.27 -5.03 -21.26
CA ALA A 377 4.57 -4.85 -21.88
C ALA A 377 5.70 -5.48 -21.05
N ALA A 378 6.45 -6.41 -21.64
CA ALA A 378 7.60 -7.06 -21.02
C ALA A 378 8.58 -7.59 -22.06
N GLU A 379 9.80 -7.88 -21.66
CA GLU A 379 10.77 -8.66 -22.43
C GLU A 379 10.59 -10.15 -22.19
N ASN A 380 10.26 -10.52 -20.94
CA ASN A 380 10.12 -11.90 -20.46
C ASN A 380 9.01 -11.96 -19.39
N ILE A 381 8.48 -13.14 -19.10
CA ILE A 381 7.81 -13.39 -17.82
C ILE A 381 8.90 -13.51 -16.76
N ASP A 382 8.80 -12.77 -15.66
CA ASP A 382 9.77 -12.77 -14.58
C ASP A 382 9.07 -12.62 -13.21
N TYR A 383 9.29 -13.56 -12.31
CA TYR A 383 8.74 -13.49 -10.98
C TYR A 383 9.62 -14.21 -9.95
N TYR A 384 9.50 -13.77 -8.68
CA TYR A 384 10.14 -14.40 -7.54
C TYR A 384 9.09 -15.10 -6.69
N PHE A 385 9.30 -16.39 -6.45
CA PHE A 385 8.57 -17.16 -5.46
C PHE A 385 9.30 -17.09 -4.13
N ILE A 386 8.59 -16.72 -3.06
CA ILE A 386 9.15 -16.54 -1.72
C ILE A 386 8.32 -17.38 -0.75
N CYS A 387 8.91 -18.31 -0.01
CA CYS A 387 8.21 -19.09 1.02
C CYS A 387 8.62 -18.69 2.43
N GLY A 388 7.76 -18.98 3.41
CA GLY A 388 8.01 -18.76 4.82
C GLY A 388 7.20 -19.72 5.68
N ALA A 389 7.52 -19.82 6.96
CA ALA A 389 6.68 -20.54 7.93
C ALA A 389 5.41 -19.75 8.30
N ASN A 390 5.45 -18.43 8.09
CA ASN A 390 4.35 -17.50 8.37
C ASN A 390 4.48 -16.26 7.47
N ALA A 391 3.49 -15.37 7.53
CA ALA A 391 3.46 -14.15 6.74
C ALA A 391 4.65 -13.20 7.01
N ASP A 392 5.14 -13.11 8.24
CA ASP A 392 6.30 -12.26 8.59
C ASP A 392 7.58 -12.75 7.90
N GLU A 393 7.80 -14.06 7.82
CA GLU A 393 8.95 -14.61 7.09
C GLU A 393 8.85 -14.37 5.59
N VAL A 394 7.65 -14.44 5.01
CA VAL A 394 7.44 -14.13 3.59
C VAL A 394 7.73 -12.66 3.30
N ILE A 395 7.20 -11.73 4.11
CA ILE A 395 7.48 -10.30 4.02
C ILE A 395 8.97 -10.02 4.30
N GLY A 396 9.57 -10.75 5.24
CA GLY A 396 11.00 -10.71 5.50
C GLY A 396 11.84 -11.09 4.28
N GLY A 397 11.46 -12.16 3.57
CA GLY A 397 12.07 -12.57 2.30
C GLY A 397 11.91 -11.51 1.21
N TYR A 398 10.73 -10.91 1.08
CA TYR A 398 10.50 -9.79 0.17
C TYR A 398 11.43 -8.61 0.48
N ARG A 399 11.52 -8.17 1.75
CA ARG A 399 12.39 -7.05 2.15
C ARG A 399 13.87 -7.39 2.07
N GLN A 400 14.24 -8.63 2.25
CA GLN A 400 15.60 -9.12 2.02
C GLN A 400 15.98 -8.96 0.54
N LEU A 401 15.08 -9.32 -0.37
CA LEU A 401 15.26 -9.22 -1.82
C LEU A 401 15.24 -7.77 -2.32
N THR A 402 14.29 -6.98 -1.84
CA THR A 402 14.01 -5.62 -2.34
C THR A 402 14.62 -4.51 -1.49
N GLY A 403 15.37 -4.84 -0.44
CA GLY A 403 15.98 -3.91 0.49
C GLY A 403 15.18 -3.72 1.78
N LYS A 404 15.88 -3.57 2.90
CA LYS A 404 15.28 -3.34 4.23
C LYS A 404 14.47 -2.05 4.26
N ALA A 405 13.40 -2.06 5.06
CA ALA A 405 12.69 -0.84 5.39
C ALA A 405 13.56 0.09 6.25
N THR A 406 13.65 1.36 5.90
CA THR A 406 14.44 2.35 6.65
C THR A 406 13.72 2.70 7.97
N LEU A 407 14.46 2.90 9.05
CA LEU A 407 13.88 3.45 10.28
C LEU A 407 13.69 4.96 10.12
N LEU A 408 12.44 5.40 10.19
CA LEU A 408 12.08 6.82 10.11
C LEU A 408 12.57 7.58 11.36
N PRO A 409 12.76 8.92 11.29
CA PRO A 409 13.01 9.70 12.49
C PRO A 409 11.81 9.61 13.44
N GLU A 410 12.05 9.61 14.75
CA GLU A 410 10.99 9.42 15.76
C GLU A 410 9.85 10.43 15.62
N TRP A 411 10.17 11.69 15.34
CA TRP A 411 9.19 12.76 15.17
C TRP A 411 8.19 12.49 14.02
N ALA A 412 8.58 11.70 13.01
CA ALA A 412 7.67 11.29 11.92
C ALA A 412 6.54 10.37 12.42
N LEU A 413 6.70 9.74 13.58
CA LEU A 413 5.70 8.85 14.18
C LEU A 413 4.75 9.60 15.13
N GLY A 414 5.02 10.88 15.45
CA GLY A 414 4.11 11.78 16.16
C GLY A 414 2.97 12.28 15.27
N PHE A 415 2.30 13.34 15.68
CA PHE A 415 1.19 13.95 14.94
C PHE A 415 1.68 15.01 13.96
N TRP A 416 1.10 15.03 12.75
CA TRP A 416 1.33 16.05 11.73
C TRP A 416 0.06 16.81 11.42
N GLN A 417 0.15 18.13 11.40
CA GLN A 417 -0.92 18.98 10.92
C GLN A 417 -0.61 19.43 9.49
N SER A 418 -1.53 19.19 8.61
CA SER A 418 -1.53 19.61 7.22
C SER A 418 -2.90 20.12 6.82
N ARG A 419 -2.97 20.92 5.78
CA ARG A 419 -4.21 21.27 5.07
C ARG A 419 -3.91 21.75 3.65
N GLU A 420 -4.84 21.66 2.76
CA GLU A 420 -4.83 22.34 1.50
C GLU A 420 -5.59 23.68 1.69
N ARG A 421 -4.89 24.85 1.89
CA ARG A 421 -3.44 24.98 2.20
C ARG A 421 -3.21 26.19 3.10
N TYR A 422 -2.06 26.24 3.72
CA TYR A 422 -1.58 27.46 4.38
C TYR A 422 -1.10 28.44 3.31
N LYS A 423 -1.60 29.68 3.33
CA LYS A 423 -1.35 30.67 2.28
C LYS A 423 -0.15 31.57 2.58
N THR A 424 0.19 31.75 3.86
CA THR A 424 1.23 32.68 4.33
C THR A 424 2.07 32.05 5.46
N GLU A 425 3.28 32.57 5.68
CA GLU A 425 4.10 32.17 6.83
C GLU A 425 3.41 32.46 8.17
N GLN A 426 2.64 33.55 8.25
CA GLN A 426 1.91 33.91 9.47
C GLN A 426 0.80 32.90 9.82
N GLU A 427 0.10 32.36 8.82
CA GLU A 427 -0.90 31.28 9.06
C GLU A 427 -0.23 30.04 9.64
N ILE A 428 0.96 29.66 9.14
CA ILE A 428 1.71 28.50 9.63
C ILE A 428 2.10 28.73 11.10
N GLU A 429 2.74 29.88 11.39
CA GLU A 429 3.20 30.18 12.76
C GLU A 429 2.04 30.31 13.74
N ASN A 430 0.94 30.96 13.36
CA ASN A 430 -0.25 31.08 14.19
C ASN A 430 -0.88 29.71 14.50
N THR A 431 -0.91 28.82 13.51
CA THR A 431 -1.45 27.45 13.70
C THR A 431 -0.60 26.68 14.71
N VAL A 432 0.73 26.70 14.54
CA VAL A 432 1.63 25.97 15.46
C VAL A 432 1.59 26.58 16.86
N ALA A 433 1.56 27.91 16.97
CA ALA A 433 1.43 28.61 18.26
C ALA A 433 0.13 28.22 18.99
N GLU A 434 -0.97 28.05 18.24
CA GLU A 434 -2.26 27.64 18.82
C GLU A 434 -2.24 26.18 19.31
N PHE A 435 -1.59 25.25 18.60
CA PHE A 435 -1.34 23.89 19.09
C PHE A 435 -0.58 23.90 20.42
N ARG A 436 0.50 24.67 20.52
CA ARG A 436 1.31 24.78 21.77
C ARG A 436 0.53 25.45 22.88
N ARG A 437 -0.21 26.54 22.58
CA ARG A 437 -1.07 27.23 23.57
C ARG A 437 -2.10 26.28 24.20
N ARG A 438 -2.65 25.36 23.41
CA ARG A 438 -3.66 24.37 23.83
C ARG A 438 -3.06 23.08 24.36
N LYS A 439 -1.73 22.95 24.37
CA LYS A 439 -1.03 21.71 24.74
C LYS A 439 -1.47 20.49 23.94
N ILE A 440 -1.72 20.68 22.66
CA ILE A 440 -2.03 19.61 21.71
C ILE A 440 -0.69 19.15 21.10
N GLY A 441 -0.44 17.84 21.11
CA GLY A 441 0.77 17.26 20.55
C GLY A 441 0.90 17.53 19.06
N LEU A 442 2.11 17.99 18.63
CA LEU A 442 2.43 18.29 17.24
C LEU A 442 3.94 18.17 17.01
N ASP A 443 4.36 17.32 16.08
CA ASP A 443 5.77 17.22 15.67
C ASP A 443 6.07 17.89 14.36
N ASN A 444 5.11 17.91 13.42
CA ASN A 444 5.36 18.37 12.05
C ASN A 444 4.18 19.22 11.53
N ILE A 445 4.53 20.37 10.94
CA ILE A 445 3.61 21.17 10.14
C ILE A 445 3.97 21.02 8.67
N VAL A 446 2.95 20.83 7.82
CA VAL A 446 3.14 20.53 6.40
C VAL A 446 2.65 21.67 5.54
N LEU A 447 3.52 22.20 4.69
CA LEU A 447 3.16 23.18 3.66
C LEU A 447 2.88 22.46 2.33
N ASP A 448 1.65 22.61 1.88
CA ASP A 448 1.17 22.06 0.62
C ASP A 448 1.61 22.91 -0.58
N TRP A 449 1.23 22.49 -1.79
CA TRP A 449 1.59 23.13 -3.06
C TRP A 449 1.19 24.62 -3.13
N SER A 450 1.66 25.32 -4.20
CA SER A 450 1.37 26.75 -4.45
C SER A 450 2.00 27.72 -3.43
N TYR A 451 3.13 27.37 -2.81
CA TYR A 451 3.92 28.34 -2.04
C TYR A 451 4.79 29.25 -2.91
N TRP A 452 4.87 28.97 -4.20
CA TRP A 452 5.52 29.75 -5.27
C TRP A 452 4.54 30.74 -5.92
N LYS A 453 5.03 31.64 -6.79
CA LYS A 453 4.19 32.50 -7.65
C LYS A 453 3.41 31.65 -8.63
N GLU A 454 2.15 32.03 -8.94
CA GLU A 454 1.23 31.23 -9.76
C GLU A 454 1.85 30.69 -11.06
N ASP A 455 2.64 31.54 -11.75
CA ASP A 455 3.30 31.21 -13.04
C ASP A 455 4.68 30.53 -12.90
N ALA A 456 5.09 30.18 -11.66
CA ALA A 456 6.45 29.74 -11.36
C ALA A 456 6.50 28.30 -10.78
N TRP A 457 5.54 27.42 -11.12
CA TRP A 457 5.59 26.02 -10.68
C TRP A 457 6.87 25.34 -11.16
N GLY A 458 7.61 24.72 -10.25
CA GLY A 458 8.92 24.13 -10.51
C GLY A 458 10.12 25.05 -10.23
N SER A 459 9.87 26.33 -9.83
CA SER A 459 10.96 27.22 -9.37
C SER A 459 11.59 26.73 -8.07
N GLN A 460 10.85 25.97 -7.26
CA GLN A 460 11.22 25.53 -5.91
C GLN A 460 11.58 26.71 -4.99
N GLN A 461 10.87 27.83 -5.14
CA GLN A 461 11.10 29.06 -4.38
C GLN A 461 9.82 29.56 -3.75
N PHE A 462 9.93 30.06 -2.52
CA PHE A 462 8.82 30.71 -1.85
C PHE A 462 8.46 32.04 -2.52
N ASP A 463 7.18 32.30 -2.64
CA ASP A 463 6.66 33.61 -3.01
C ASP A 463 6.97 34.61 -1.88
N ARG A 464 7.80 35.61 -2.16
CA ARG A 464 8.28 36.57 -1.15
C ARG A 464 7.21 37.48 -0.57
N GLU A 465 6.06 37.64 -1.23
CA GLU A 465 4.94 38.41 -0.71
C GLU A 465 4.22 37.65 0.40
N ARG A 466 4.08 36.34 0.24
CA ARG A 466 3.40 35.47 1.20
C ARG A 466 4.31 34.86 2.24
N PHE A 467 5.57 34.66 1.89
CA PHE A 467 6.63 34.07 2.72
C PHE A 467 7.89 34.95 2.64
N PRO A 468 7.85 36.16 3.23
CA PRO A 468 8.96 37.11 3.14
C PRO A 468 10.25 36.60 3.78
N ASP A 469 10.14 35.81 4.86
CA ASP A 469 11.26 35.24 5.61
C ASP A 469 11.11 33.75 5.88
N ALA A 470 10.99 32.96 4.80
CA ALA A 470 10.76 31.52 4.91
C ALA A 470 11.84 30.77 5.74
N ALA A 471 13.11 31.21 5.66
CA ALA A 471 14.18 30.59 6.45
C ALA A 471 14.03 30.93 7.93
N GLY A 472 13.74 32.20 8.26
CA GLY A 472 13.47 32.61 9.64
C GLY A 472 12.20 31.97 10.19
N MET A 473 11.14 31.83 9.40
CA MET A 473 9.93 31.08 9.79
C MET A 473 10.31 29.65 10.20
N ILE A 474 11.03 28.90 9.35
CA ILE A 474 11.43 27.52 9.66
C ILE A 474 12.33 27.50 10.91
N GLY A 475 13.28 28.45 11.05
CA GLY A 475 14.09 28.59 12.26
C GLY A 475 13.24 28.78 13.52
N ARG A 476 12.23 29.65 13.48
CA ARG A 476 11.28 29.85 14.60
C ARG A 476 10.43 28.62 14.90
N LEU A 477 10.02 27.86 13.87
CA LEU A 477 9.32 26.60 14.06
C LEU A 477 10.19 25.60 14.84
N HIS A 478 11.46 25.50 14.50
CA HIS A 478 12.41 24.62 15.18
C HIS A 478 12.73 25.07 16.60
N GLU A 479 13.17 26.32 16.75
CA GLU A 479 13.76 26.82 18.01
C GLU A 479 12.71 27.18 19.05
N ARG A 480 11.60 27.82 18.61
CA ARG A 480 10.56 28.29 19.52
C ARG A 480 9.49 27.28 19.80
N TYR A 481 9.13 26.49 18.76
CA TYR A 481 7.98 25.59 18.83
C TYR A 481 8.35 24.10 18.80
N ASN A 482 9.63 23.77 18.61
CA ASN A 482 10.10 22.37 18.45
C ASN A 482 9.24 21.59 17.44
N THR A 483 8.95 22.21 16.30
CA THR A 483 8.09 21.65 15.26
C THR A 483 8.89 21.50 13.96
N ARG A 484 8.85 20.33 13.34
CA ARG A 484 9.48 20.06 12.04
C ARG A 484 8.64 20.64 10.92
N PHE A 485 9.29 20.87 9.78
CA PHE A 485 8.67 21.46 8.61
C PHE A 485 8.82 20.55 7.39
N MET A 486 7.69 20.04 6.89
CA MET A 486 7.60 19.29 5.63
C MET A 486 7.04 20.18 4.54
N ILE A 487 7.52 20.03 3.30
CA ILE A 487 7.07 20.80 2.15
C ILE A 487 6.71 19.91 0.97
N SER A 488 5.63 20.27 0.27
CA SER A 488 5.21 19.62 -0.97
C SER A 488 6.16 19.96 -2.12
N VAL A 489 6.68 18.94 -2.80
CA VAL A 489 7.54 19.11 -3.98
C VAL A 489 7.01 18.22 -5.10
N TRP A 490 6.67 18.85 -6.22
CA TRP A 490 6.18 18.18 -7.41
C TRP A 490 7.32 18.02 -8.42
N PRO A 491 7.38 16.94 -9.16
CA PRO A 491 8.34 16.77 -10.26
C PRO A 491 7.99 17.62 -11.50
N LYS A 492 7.20 18.68 -11.34
CA LYS A 492 6.54 19.49 -12.37
C LYS A 492 7.29 20.79 -12.63
N PHE A 493 7.41 21.17 -13.91
CA PHE A 493 8.03 22.40 -14.40
C PHE A 493 7.12 23.10 -15.39
N TYR A 494 6.86 24.40 -15.16
CA TYR A 494 6.20 25.24 -16.17
C TYR A 494 7.17 25.64 -17.27
N GLU A 495 6.70 25.64 -18.52
CA GLU A 495 7.48 26.09 -19.67
C GLU A 495 7.94 27.54 -19.47
N GLY A 496 9.20 27.79 -19.73
CA GLY A 496 9.79 29.13 -19.73
C GLY A 496 10.39 29.60 -18.40
N ILE A 497 10.15 28.94 -17.25
CA ILE A 497 10.88 29.27 -16.01
C ILE A 497 12.35 28.88 -16.11
N GLU A 498 13.22 29.46 -15.29
CA GLU A 498 14.66 29.26 -15.40
C GLU A 498 15.05 27.79 -15.19
N ASN A 499 14.49 27.12 -14.18
CA ASN A 499 14.75 25.70 -13.94
C ASN A 499 14.31 24.82 -15.13
N TYR A 500 13.18 25.15 -15.78
CA TYR A 500 12.78 24.47 -17.01
C TYR A 500 13.84 24.57 -18.09
N LYS A 501 14.38 25.78 -18.36
CA LYS A 501 15.42 25.99 -19.38
C LYS A 501 16.68 25.18 -19.09
N ILE A 502 17.09 25.12 -17.80
CA ILE A 502 18.25 24.31 -17.37
C ILE A 502 18.01 22.83 -17.66
N PHE A 503 16.87 22.30 -17.24
CA PHE A 503 16.52 20.87 -17.42
C PHE A 503 16.28 20.52 -18.88
N ASP A 504 15.67 21.44 -19.65
CA ASP A 504 15.40 21.28 -21.05
C ASP A 504 16.69 21.18 -21.88
N LYS A 505 17.67 22.05 -21.60
CA LYS A 505 19.00 22.03 -22.24
C LYS A 505 19.75 20.71 -22.00
N GLN A 506 19.50 20.03 -20.90
CA GLN A 506 20.11 18.74 -20.54
C GLN A 506 19.32 17.54 -21.05
N ASN A 507 18.19 17.74 -21.72
CA ASN A 507 17.23 16.69 -22.10
C ASN A 507 16.75 15.85 -20.91
N TRP A 508 16.47 16.48 -19.77
CA TRP A 508 15.99 15.84 -18.55
C TRP A 508 14.47 15.89 -18.38
N LEU A 509 13.76 16.55 -19.32
CA LEU A 509 12.29 16.73 -19.27
C LEU A 509 11.60 15.87 -20.33
N TYR A 510 10.40 15.38 -20.00
CA TYR A 510 9.49 14.84 -21.02
C TYR A 510 9.04 15.94 -21.96
N LYS A 511 8.95 15.64 -23.27
CA LYS A 511 8.73 16.68 -24.29
C LYS A 511 7.32 16.70 -24.87
N GLN A 512 6.52 15.65 -24.65
CA GLN A 512 5.27 15.50 -25.39
C GLN A 512 4.26 16.61 -25.06
N ASN A 513 4.06 16.95 -23.77
CA ASN A 513 3.13 18.01 -23.43
C ASN A 513 3.55 19.40 -23.95
N ILE A 514 4.87 19.64 -24.02
CA ILE A 514 5.43 20.88 -24.62
C ILE A 514 5.08 20.95 -26.10
N LYS A 515 5.15 19.83 -26.85
CA LYS A 515 4.74 19.77 -28.26
C LYS A 515 3.22 19.93 -28.43
N ASP A 516 2.44 19.29 -27.54
CA ASP A 516 0.98 19.29 -27.57
C ASP A 516 0.37 20.63 -27.11
N GLN A 517 1.14 21.48 -26.41
CA GLN A 517 0.74 22.80 -25.89
C GLN A 517 -0.54 22.71 -25.01
N GLN A 518 -0.72 21.60 -24.28
CA GLN A 518 -1.86 21.44 -23.37
C GLN A 518 -1.61 22.16 -22.06
N ARG A 519 -2.56 22.99 -21.69
CA ARG A 519 -2.53 23.79 -20.46
C ARG A 519 -3.14 23.03 -19.29
N ASP A 520 -2.62 23.28 -18.11
CA ASP A 520 -3.21 22.80 -16.87
C ASP A 520 -4.41 23.68 -16.45
N TRP A 521 -4.93 23.43 -15.26
CA TRP A 521 -6.13 24.06 -14.73
C TRP A 521 -5.86 25.27 -13.82
N ILE A 522 -4.60 25.68 -13.66
CA ILE A 522 -4.21 26.76 -12.75
C ILE A 522 -4.37 28.11 -13.44
N GLY A 523 -5.13 29.03 -12.79
CA GLY A 523 -5.33 30.39 -13.28
C GLY A 523 -5.77 30.44 -14.74
N LYS A 524 -4.97 31.05 -15.59
CA LYS A 524 -5.17 31.10 -17.06
C LYS A 524 -4.75 29.81 -17.78
N GLY A 525 -4.23 28.83 -17.05
CA GLY A 525 -3.62 27.61 -17.61
C GLY A 525 -2.19 27.78 -18.08
N TYR A 526 -1.31 26.88 -17.65
CA TYR A 526 0.11 26.90 -17.97
C TYR A 526 0.53 25.58 -18.61
N ILE A 527 1.51 25.63 -19.52
CA ILE A 527 2.09 24.45 -20.14
C ILE A 527 3.15 23.89 -19.20
N SER A 528 3.06 22.61 -18.90
CA SER A 528 3.95 21.98 -17.92
C SER A 528 4.45 20.63 -18.39
N THR A 529 5.50 20.15 -17.76
CA THR A 529 6.02 18.80 -17.92
C THR A 529 6.68 18.32 -16.63
N PHE A 530 7.04 17.02 -16.60
CA PHE A 530 7.81 16.42 -15.51
C PHE A 530 9.24 16.14 -15.96
N TYR A 531 10.16 16.03 -15.00
CA TYR A 531 11.49 15.53 -15.30
C TYR A 531 11.47 14.00 -15.40
N ASP A 532 12.40 13.45 -16.17
CA ASP A 532 12.55 12.00 -16.34
C ASP A 532 13.27 11.39 -15.13
N ALA A 533 12.51 10.83 -14.19
CA ALA A 533 13.07 10.20 -13.00
C ALA A 533 13.86 8.91 -13.29
N PHE A 534 13.74 8.31 -14.47
CA PHE A 534 14.56 7.17 -14.87
C PHE A 534 15.98 7.57 -15.25
N ASN A 535 16.22 8.85 -15.56
CA ASN A 535 17.53 9.39 -15.86
C ASN A 535 18.30 9.71 -14.55
N PRO A 536 19.42 9.03 -14.24
CA PRO A 536 20.17 9.27 -13.00
C PRO A 536 20.68 10.70 -12.85
N THR A 537 21.10 11.34 -13.96
CA THR A 537 21.59 12.73 -13.93
C THR A 537 20.46 13.73 -13.72
N ALA A 538 19.25 13.45 -14.24
CA ALA A 538 18.08 14.26 -13.98
C ALA A 538 17.64 14.18 -12.50
N ARG A 539 17.64 12.98 -11.90
CA ARG A 539 17.40 12.82 -10.45
C ARG A 539 18.37 13.63 -9.61
N MET A 540 19.66 13.54 -9.93
CA MET A 540 20.69 14.31 -9.23
C MET A 540 20.52 15.82 -9.44
N GLY A 541 20.12 16.25 -10.64
CA GLY A 541 19.76 17.64 -10.95
C GLY A 541 18.56 18.11 -10.11
N PHE A 542 17.54 17.30 -10.01
CA PHE A 542 16.33 17.62 -9.22
C PHE A 542 16.68 17.74 -7.72
N TRP A 543 17.46 16.80 -7.17
CA TRP A 543 17.92 16.92 -5.80
C TRP A 543 18.73 18.20 -5.56
N LYS A 544 19.69 18.54 -6.42
CA LYS A 544 20.50 19.78 -6.30
C LYS A 544 19.62 21.02 -6.27
N LEU A 545 18.54 21.03 -7.04
CA LEU A 545 17.57 22.12 -7.03
C LEU A 545 16.87 22.24 -5.68
N LEU A 546 16.41 21.12 -5.12
CA LEU A 546 15.77 21.10 -3.79
C LEU A 546 16.75 21.46 -2.67
N ASP A 547 17.98 20.94 -2.72
CA ASP A 547 19.01 21.20 -1.72
C ASP A 547 19.34 22.69 -1.65
N SER A 548 19.61 23.32 -2.79
CA SER A 548 20.00 24.73 -2.86
C SER A 548 18.86 25.73 -2.62
N SER A 549 17.60 25.32 -2.84
CA SER A 549 16.44 26.22 -2.76
C SER A 549 15.63 26.08 -1.48
N LEU A 550 15.48 24.84 -0.98
CA LEU A 550 14.58 24.50 0.12
C LEU A 550 15.33 23.92 1.33
N PHE A 551 16.16 22.90 1.13
CA PHE A 551 16.84 22.19 2.21
C PHE A 551 17.80 23.11 3.00
N ILE A 552 18.50 23.99 2.30
CA ILE A 552 19.38 24.99 2.92
C ILE A 552 18.61 25.95 3.87
N LYS A 553 17.27 26.08 3.73
CA LYS A 553 16.43 26.90 4.61
C LYS A 553 15.94 26.16 5.86
N GLY A 554 16.28 24.86 5.99
CA GLY A 554 15.92 24.06 7.16
C GLY A 554 14.72 23.12 6.97
N VAL A 555 14.27 22.87 5.74
CA VAL A 555 13.22 21.86 5.48
C VAL A 555 13.66 20.49 6.00
N ASP A 556 12.78 19.80 6.73
CA ASP A 556 13.09 18.51 7.38
C ASP A 556 12.65 17.29 6.56
N ALA A 557 11.61 17.43 5.76
CA ALA A 557 11.01 16.30 5.03
C ALA A 557 10.32 16.72 3.72
N TRP A 558 10.08 15.74 2.87
CA TRP A 558 9.63 15.93 1.49
C TRP A 558 8.28 15.27 1.26
N TRP A 559 7.32 16.02 0.76
CA TRP A 559 6.05 15.47 0.27
C TRP A 559 6.07 15.45 -1.26
N LEU A 560 6.30 14.25 -1.83
CA LEU A 560 6.34 14.01 -3.27
C LEU A 560 4.92 13.74 -3.78
N ASP A 561 4.26 14.80 -4.21
CA ASP A 561 2.90 14.71 -4.74
C ASP A 561 2.89 14.46 -6.25
N ALA A 562 1.76 13.96 -6.79
CA ALA A 562 1.51 13.69 -8.21
C ALA A 562 2.46 12.68 -8.87
N THR A 563 3.07 11.79 -8.09
CA THR A 563 4.12 10.87 -8.55
C THR A 563 3.60 9.61 -9.28
N GLU A 564 2.32 9.51 -9.57
CA GLU A 564 1.68 8.48 -10.40
C GLU A 564 1.70 8.68 -11.93
N PRO A 565 2.62 9.18 -12.58
CA PRO A 565 3.07 10.52 -12.96
C PRO A 565 1.93 11.39 -13.56
N ASP A 566 1.37 12.25 -12.74
CA ASP A 566 0.22 13.11 -13.10
C ASP A 566 0.66 14.43 -13.77
N ILE A 567 1.22 14.34 -14.96
CA ILE A 567 1.69 15.51 -15.74
C ILE A 567 0.51 16.44 -16.06
N LEU A 568 -0.61 15.85 -16.48
CA LEU A 568 -1.90 16.53 -16.66
C LEU A 568 -2.97 15.74 -15.90
N SER A 569 -3.65 16.40 -14.99
CA SER A 569 -4.78 15.84 -14.26
C SER A 569 -5.93 15.48 -15.22
N ASN A 570 -6.73 14.47 -14.83
CA ASN A 570 -7.88 14.02 -15.62
C ASN A 570 -7.54 13.57 -17.06
N ALA A 571 -6.35 13.00 -17.25
CA ALA A 571 -5.93 12.39 -18.51
C ALA A 571 -6.11 10.87 -18.46
N THR A 572 -6.41 10.25 -19.63
CA THR A 572 -6.44 8.80 -19.75
C THR A 572 -5.05 8.20 -19.45
N ILE A 573 -5.01 6.93 -19.07
CA ILE A 573 -3.73 6.24 -18.84
C ILE A 573 -2.86 6.24 -20.11
N GLU A 574 -3.47 6.03 -21.27
CA GLU A 574 -2.77 6.10 -22.57
C GLU A 574 -2.18 7.48 -22.82
N LYS A 575 -2.91 8.55 -22.48
CA LYS A 575 -2.40 9.92 -22.58
C LYS A 575 -1.26 10.16 -21.59
N ARG A 576 -1.36 9.67 -20.35
CA ARG A 576 -0.28 9.77 -19.35
C ARG A 576 1.00 9.06 -19.83
N LYS A 577 0.88 7.85 -20.41
CA LYS A 577 2.02 7.16 -21.03
C LYS A 577 2.64 7.98 -22.18
N GLN A 578 1.81 8.55 -23.08
CA GLN A 578 2.29 9.42 -24.14
C GLN A 578 3.07 10.63 -23.60
N LEU A 579 2.57 11.26 -22.54
CA LEU A 579 3.21 12.42 -21.93
C LEU A 579 4.57 12.10 -21.30
N MET A 580 4.80 10.84 -20.90
CA MET A 580 6.04 10.34 -20.33
C MET A 580 7.08 9.84 -21.35
N GLN A 581 6.84 9.94 -22.63
CA GLN A 581 7.72 9.34 -23.64
C GLN A 581 8.82 10.27 -24.13
N PRO A 582 10.00 9.66 -24.48
CA PRO A 582 10.50 8.39 -23.96
C PRO A 582 11.08 8.55 -22.57
N THR A 583 11.17 7.47 -21.79
CA THR A 583 11.97 7.46 -20.56
C THR A 583 13.43 7.07 -20.86
N ALA A 584 14.36 7.41 -19.99
CA ALA A 584 15.75 6.99 -20.13
C ALA A 584 15.96 5.46 -20.05
N SER A 585 14.98 4.73 -19.47
CA SER A 585 15.00 3.27 -19.39
C SER A 585 14.37 2.59 -20.61
N GLY A 586 13.51 3.29 -21.36
CA GLY A 586 12.80 2.73 -22.50
C GLY A 586 11.40 3.31 -22.69
N SER A 587 10.45 2.49 -23.18
CA SER A 587 9.07 2.93 -23.37
C SER A 587 8.38 3.27 -22.04
N SER A 588 7.60 4.34 -22.02
CA SER A 588 6.74 4.67 -20.89
C SER A 588 5.71 3.57 -20.60
N THR A 589 5.22 2.89 -21.63
CA THR A 589 4.30 1.74 -21.43
C THR A 589 4.98 0.64 -20.62
N GLN A 590 6.27 0.36 -20.86
CA GLN A 590 7.03 -0.65 -20.12
C GLN A 590 7.35 -0.21 -18.68
N TYR A 591 7.55 1.09 -18.42
CA TYR A 591 8.09 1.58 -17.15
C TYR A 591 7.12 2.46 -16.34
N PHE A 592 5.86 2.60 -16.74
CA PHE A 592 4.89 3.53 -16.17
C PHE A 592 4.81 3.49 -14.63
N ASN A 593 4.60 2.31 -14.07
CA ASN A 593 4.43 2.11 -12.63
C ASN A 593 5.72 2.32 -11.82
N GLY A 594 6.88 2.30 -12.46
CA GLY A 594 8.19 2.45 -11.80
C GLY A 594 8.60 3.89 -11.47
N TYR A 595 7.86 4.90 -11.98
CA TYR A 595 8.21 6.31 -11.80
C TYR A 595 8.37 6.74 -10.32
N PRO A 596 7.41 6.44 -9.41
CA PRO A 596 7.51 6.85 -8.01
C PRO A 596 8.75 6.27 -7.30
N LEU A 597 9.11 5.02 -7.61
CA LEU A 597 10.30 4.38 -7.06
C LEU A 597 11.58 5.15 -7.42
N GLN A 598 11.71 5.56 -8.69
CA GLN A 598 12.89 6.30 -9.16
C GLN A 598 12.92 7.74 -8.64
N ASN A 599 11.75 8.38 -8.52
CA ASN A 599 11.65 9.73 -7.95
C ASN A 599 12.06 9.73 -6.47
N ALA A 600 11.54 8.82 -5.65
CA ALA A 600 11.90 8.67 -4.25
C ALA A 600 13.39 8.31 -4.07
N LYS A 601 13.93 7.41 -4.92
CA LYS A 601 15.36 7.09 -4.94
C LYS A 601 16.22 8.33 -5.09
N GLY A 602 15.88 9.22 -6.04
CA GLY A 602 16.66 10.44 -6.29
C GLY A 602 16.74 11.38 -5.07
N ILE A 603 15.61 11.55 -4.36
CA ILE A 603 15.55 12.37 -3.15
C ILE A 603 16.32 11.71 -1.99
N TYR A 604 16.10 10.41 -1.77
CA TYR A 604 16.78 9.68 -0.70
C TYR A 604 18.30 9.67 -0.86
N GLU A 605 18.81 9.26 -2.02
CA GLU A 605 20.25 9.22 -2.30
C GLU A 605 20.87 10.61 -2.27
N GLY A 606 20.14 11.61 -2.80
CA GLY A 606 20.57 12.99 -2.80
C GLY A 606 20.74 13.55 -1.39
N GLN A 607 19.73 13.43 -0.53
CA GLN A 607 19.84 13.91 0.86
C GLN A 607 20.88 13.12 1.66
N ARG A 608 20.95 11.80 1.50
CA ARG A 608 21.99 10.97 2.14
C ARG A 608 23.40 11.44 1.78
N SER A 609 23.60 11.89 0.55
CA SER A 609 24.87 12.46 0.09
C SER A 609 25.16 13.84 0.68
N SER A 610 24.16 14.74 0.72
CA SER A 610 24.32 16.11 1.23
C SER A 610 24.40 16.18 2.76
N ARG A 611 23.62 15.33 3.46
CA ARG A 611 23.51 15.30 4.94
C ARG A 611 23.48 13.87 5.46
N PRO A 612 24.61 13.14 5.44
CA PRO A 612 24.69 11.71 5.75
C PRO A 612 24.24 11.35 7.17
N ASN A 613 24.24 12.32 8.08
CA ASN A 613 23.85 12.10 9.48
C ASN A 613 22.40 12.50 9.81
N GLN A 614 21.60 12.92 8.82
CA GLN A 614 20.18 13.27 9.02
C GLN A 614 19.28 12.25 8.33
N ARG A 615 18.39 11.62 9.08
CA ARG A 615 17.42 10.68 8.49
C ARG A 615 16.55 11.38 7.46
N VAL A 616 16.44 10.79 6.30
CA VAL A 616 15.50 11.19 5.25
C VAL A 616 14.10 10.79 5.68
N PHE A 617 13.12 11.62 5.33
CA PHE A 617 11.71 11.26 5.42
C PHE A 617 10.96 11.79 4.20
N ILE A 618 10.27 10.88 3.53
CA ILE A 618 9.50 11.15 2.31
C ILE A 618 8.06 10.68 2.53
N LEU A 619 7.09 11.53 2.16
CA LEU A 619 5.70 11.16 1.93
C LEU A 619 5.45 11.22 0.43
N THR A 620 4.90 10.18 -0.18
CA THR A 620 4.65 10.13 -1.64
C THR A 620 3.26 9.57 -1.96
N ARG A 621 2.59 10.14 -3.00
CA ARG A 621 1.21 9.72 -3.38
C ARG A 621 1.18 8.34 -4.02
N SER A 622 2.28 7.88 -4.57
CA SER A 622 2.41 6.56 -5.20
C SER A 622 3.60 5.81 -4.64
N ALA A 623 3.54 4.48 -4.72
CA ALA A 623 4.65 3.60 -4.32
C ALA A 623 4.85 2.48 -5.33
N TYR A 624 6.02 1.84 -5.27
CA TYR A 624 6.28 0.60 -6.00
C TYR A 624 7.16 -0.34 -5.16
N ALA A 625 7.25 -1.63 -5.58
CA ALA A 625 8.03 -2.62 -4.85
C ALA A 625 9.48 -2.17 -4.64
N GLY A 626 9.98 -2.30 -3.41
CA GLY A 626 11.33 -1.86 -3.02
C GLY A 626 11.41 -0.42 -2.51
N MET A 627 10.31 0.36 -2.53
CA MET A 627 10.34 1.75 -2.08
C MET A 627 10.64 1.90 -0.57
N GLN A 628 10.36 0.90 0.25
CA GLN A 628 10.62 0.92 1.70
C GLN A 628 12.08 1.21 2.05
N ARG A 629 13.03 0.93 1.14
CA ARG A 629 14.46 1.21 1.36
C ARG A 629 14.84 2.69 1.21
N TYR A 630 13.92 3.51 0.71
CA TYR A 630 14.16 4.94 0.46
C TYR A 630 13.46 5.87 1.46
N ALA A 631 13.20 5.39 2.69
CA ALA A 631 12.55 6.16 3.76
C ALA A 631 11.21 6.80 3.32
N ALA A 632 10.49 6.13 2.41
CA ALA A 632 9.26 6.60 1.84
C ALA A 632 8.04 5.97 2.54
N ALA A 633 7.13 6.84 2.94
CA ALA A 633 5.78 6.51 3.36
C ALA A 633 4.79 6.92 2.26
N THR A 634 3.58 6.35 2.30
CA THR A 634 2.53 6.64 1.31
C THR A 634 1.23 6.97 2.02
N TRP A 635 0.42 7.83 1.38
CA TRP A 635 -0.95 8.06 1.81
C TRP A 635 -1.95 7.64 0.73
N SER A 636 -3.21 7.59 1.10
CA SER A 636 -4.28 7.09 0.24
C SER A 636 -4.73 8.07 -0.87
N GLY A 637 -3.98 9.14 -1.13
CA GLY A 637 -4.34 10.15 -2.13
C GLY A 637 -5.56 10.99 -1.73
N ASP A 638 -6.21 11.57 -2.73
CA ASP A 638 -7.31 12.53 -2.55
C ASP A 638 -8.64 11.78 -2.40
N ILE A 639 -8.92 11.35 -1.18
CA ILE A 639 -10.11 10.57 -0.81
C ILE A 639 -11.26 11.46 -0.33
N ALA A 640 -12.50 10.95 -0.41
CA ALA A 640 -13.69 11.71 -0.02
C ALA A 640 -13.90 11.76 1.52
N ALA A 641 -14.40 12.88 2.02
CA ALA A 641 -14.76 13.05 3.42
C ALA A 641 -16.12 12.35 3.71
N ARG A 642 -16.13 11.01 3.76
CA ARG A 642 -17.31 10.17 3.94
C ARG A 642 -17.02 8.96 4.84
N PHE A 643 -18.03 8.47 5.52
CA PHE A 643 -17.92 7.27 6.38
C PHE A 643 -17.62 5.98 5.58
N ASP A 644 -18.26 5.82 4.40
CA ASP A 644 -18.01 4.69 3.51
C ASP A 644 -16.59 4.72 2.91
N GLU A 645 -16.05 5.91 2.66
CA GLU A 645 -14.67 6.05 2.24
C GLU A 645 -13.69 5.70 3.38
N MET A 646 -13.97 6.13 4.61
CA MET A 646 -13.19 5.73 5.79
C MET A 646 -13.18 4.21 5.96
N GLU A 647 -14.31 3.53 5.74
CA GLU A 647 -14.39 2.07 5.77
C GLU A 647 -13.43 1.43 4.78
N ARG A 648 -13.39 1.92 3.52
CA ARG A 648 -12.49 1.40 2.46
C ARG A 648 -11.01 1.63 2.78
N GLN A 649 -10.67 2.67 3.53
CA GLN A 649 -9.29 2.96 3.89
C GLN A 649 -8.69 1.93 4.85
N ILE A 650 -9.48 1.20 5.62
CA ILE A 650 -8.98 0.22 6.57
C ILE A 650 -8.34 -0.98 5.84
N PRO A 651 -9.04 -1.72 4.95
CA PRO A 651 -8.41 -2.80 4.18
C PRO A 651 -7.33 -2.29 3.21
N ALA A 652 -7.44 -1.06 2.70
CA ALA A 652 -6.42 -0.47 1.84
C ALA A 652 -5.07 -0.32 2.58
N GLY A 653 -5.06 0.24 3.80
CA GLY A 653 -3.86 0.36 4.63
C GLY A 653 -3.29 -0.99 5.06
N ILE A 654 -4.15 -1.97 5.37
CA ILE A 654 -3.73 -3.33 5.71
C ILE A 654 -3.04 -3.98 4.49
N ASN A 655 -3.65 -3.95 3.29
CA ASN A 655 -3.08 -4.53 2.08
C ASN A 655 -1.79 -3.83 1.65
N PHE A 656 -1.68 -2.50 1.84
CA PHE A 656 -0.42 -1.79 1.62
C PHE A 656 0.70 -2.35 2.50
N SER A 657 0.43 -2.59 3.78
CA SER A 657 1.38 -3.21 4.71
C SER A 657 1.72 -4.66 4.32
N LEU A 658 0.72 -5.44 3.90
CA LEU A 658 0.90 -6.82 3.42
C LEU A 658 1.65 -6.90 2.08
N SER A 659 1.77 -5.76 1.36
CA SER A 659 2.65 -5.63 0.19
C SER A 659 4.14 -5.42 0.56
N GLY A 660 4.49 -5.52 1.84
CA GLY A 660 5.87 -5.37 2.33
C GLY A 660 6.30 -3.93 2.64
N LEU A 661 5.42 -2.94 2.46
CA LEU A 661 5.67 -1.51 2.68
C LEU A 661 5.12 -1.08 4.07
N PRO A 662 5.95 -0.74 5.08
CA PRO A 662 5.49 -0.65 6.47
C PRO A 662 4.87 0.69 6.87
N TYR A 663 5.08 1.77 6.10
CA TYR A 663 4.70 3.13 6.50
C TYR A 663 3.59 3.69 5.62
N TRP A 664 2.42 3.80 6.21
CA TRP A 664 1.19 4.25 5.56
C TRP A 664 0.42 5.24 6.43
N THR A 665 -0.32 6.11 5.77
CA THR A 665 -1.31 7.01 6.38
C THR A 665 -2.47 7.25 5.42
N ASN A 666 -3.44 8.04 5.83
CA ASN A 666 -4.51 8.58 5.00
C ASN A 666 -4.77 10.04 5.39
N ASP A 667 -5.59 10.73 4.61
CA ASP A 667 -6.06 12.06 4.96
C ASP A 667 -7.16 11.92 6.01
N ILE A 668 -6.81 12.17 7.29
CA ILE A 668 -7.78 12.12 8.38
C ILE A 668 -8.85 13.19 8.16
N GLY A 669 -10.10 12.76 8.08
CA GLY A 669 -11.26 13.56 7.75
C GLY A 669 -11.59 13.62 6.26
N GLY A 670 -10.84 12.93 5.40
CA GLY A 670 -10.95 12.96 3.94
C GLY A 670 -10.35 14.24 3.33
N PHE A 671 -9.96 14.18 2.06
CA PHE A 671 -9.44 15.35 1.34
C PHE A 671 -10.56 16.21 0.76
N PHE A 672 -11.38 15.64 -0.13
CA PHE A 672 -12.55 16.32 -0.70
C PHE A 672 -13.75 16.33 0.22
N VAL A 673 -14.56 17.39 0.14
CA VAL A 673 -15.77 17.53 0.96
C VAL A 673 -17.00 17.71 0.09
N GLU A 674 -18.10 17.05 0.48
CA GLU A 674 -19.41 17.26 -0.13
C GLU A 674 -19.91 18.70 0.13
N ASP A 675 -20.70 19.25 -0.78
CA ASP A 675 -21.34 20.58 -0.68
C ASP A 675 -21.96 20.88 0.69
N LYS A 676 -22.46 19.84 1.38
CA LYS A 676 -23.10 20.02 2.69
C LYS A 676 -22.13 20.47 3.78
N TYR A 677 -20.80 20.22 3.60
CA TYR A 677 -19.73 20.62 4.52
C TYR A 677 -18.95 21.82 4.02
N ASP A 678 -18.86 22.05 2.70
CA ASP A 678 -18.05 23.12 2.07
C ASP A 678 -18.66 24.53 2.23
N LYS A 679 -19.73 24.66 2.97
CA LYS A 679 -20.31 25.96 3.29
C LYS A 679 -19.48 26.70 4.33
N PRO A 680 -19.40 28.05 4.29
CA PRO A 680 -18.66 28.83 5.26
C PRO A 680 -18.96 28.48 6.73
N HIS A 681 -20.17 28.00 6.99
CA HIS A 681 -20.64 27.57 8.32
C HIS A 681 -21.60 26.39 8.15
N PRO A 682 -21.10 25.16 8.02
CA PRO A 682 -21.96 23.99 8.12
C PRO A 682 -22.75 24.07 9.43
N ALA A 683 -24.06 23.76 9.38
CA ALA A 683 -24.96 23.94 10.51
C ALA A 683 -25.87 22.73 10.72
N GLY A 684 -26.47 22.60 11.91
CA GLY A 684 -27.37 21.51 12.23
C GLY A 684 -26.79 20.14 12.04
N ASN A 685 -27.52 19.23 11.41
CA ASN A 685 -27.09 17.83 11.24
C ASN A 685 -25.79 17.69 10.42
N ALA A 686 -25.54 18.54 9.43
CA ALA A 686 -24.31 18.49 8.63
C ALA A 686 -23.07 18.83 9.47
N LEU A 687 -23.17 19.79 10.40
CA LEU A 687 -22.08 20.12 11.31
C LEU A 687 -21.79 18.98 12.28
N GLU A 688 -22.84 18.36 12.85
CA GLU A 688 -22.65 17.24 13.79
C GLU A 688 -22.10 15.99 13.07
N GLU A 689 -22.53 15.71 11.85
CA GLU A 689 -21.99 14.65 11.01
C GLU A 689 -20.51 14.91 10.69
N TRP A 690 -20.14 16.14 10.32
CA TRP A 690 -18.78 16.57 10.10
C TRP A 690 -17.88 16.38 11.32
N ARG A 691 -18.35 16.78 12.49
CA ARG A 691 -17.65 16.61 13.76
C ARG A 691 -17.43 15.13 14.10
N GLU A 692 -18.46 14.30 13.95
CA GLU A 692 -18.34 12.87 14.21
C GLU A 692 -17.43 12.18 13.20
N LEU A 693 -17.53 12.49 11.91
CA LEU A 693 -16.66 11.94 10.87
C LEU A 693 -15.18 12.19 11.20
N ASN A 694 -14.83 13.45 11.48
CA ASN A 694 -13.46 13.80 11.84
C ASN A 694 -13.02 13.13 13.15
N THR A 695 -13.88 13.04 14.14
CA THR A 695 -13.60 12.36 15.42
C THR A 695 -13.30 10.88 15.20
N ARG A 696 -14.17 10.15 14.47
CA ARG A 696 -13.99 8.72 14.21
C ARG A 696 -12.74 8.45 13.37
N TRP A 697 -12.47 9.32 12.41
CA TRP A 697 -11.28 9.19 11.58
C TRP A 697 -9.99 9.52 12.35
N TYR A 698 -10.04 10.49 13.26
CA TYR A 698 -8.92 10.82 14.13
C TYR A 698 -8.60 9.68 15.11
N GLN A 699 -9.63 9.03 15.65
CA GLN A 699 -9.51 7.81 16.48
C GLN A 699 -8.78 6.70 15.71
N PHE A 700 -9.16 6.46 14.44
CA PHE A 700 -8.49 5.50 13.55
C PHE A 700 -7.04 5.93 13.26
N GLY A 701 -6.82 7.17 12.88
CA GLY A 701 -5.51 7.71 12.54
C GLY A 701 -4.48 7.59 13.66
N ALA A 702 -4.91 7.69 14.93
CA ALA A 702 -4.03 7.52 16.08
C ALA A 702 -3.36 6.13 16.17
N PHE A 703 -3.91 5.12 15.48
CA PHE A 703 -3.37 3.76 15.37
C PHE A 703 -2.95 3.40 13.94
N CYS A 704 -2.76 4.37 13.07
CA CYS A 704 -2.04 4.18 11.80
C CYS A 704 -0.52 4.26 12.03
N PRO A 705 0.31 3.67 11.17
CA PRO A 705 1.77 3.84 11.23
C PRO A 705 2.20 5.31 11.33
N LEU A 706 1.56 6.17 10.52
CA LEU A 706 1.75 7.62 10.57
C LEU A 706 0.43 8.33 10.86
N PHE A 707 0.47 9.47 11.54
CA PHE A 707 -0.70 10.15 12.09
C PHE A 707 -0.79 11.58 11.55
N ARG A 708 -1.59 11.80 10.49
CA ARG A 708 -1.64 13.04 9.71
C ARG A 708 -3.06 13.50 9.45
N SER A 709 -3.43 14.71 9.90
CA SER A 709 -4.63 15.41 9.44
C SER A 709 -4.35 16.21 8.18
N HIS A 710 -5.22 16.08 7.16
CA HIS A 710 -5.10 16.83 5.91
C HIS A 710 -6.44 16.92 5.18
N GLY A 711 -6.62 17.95 4.38
CA GLY A 711 -7.72 18.09 3.43
C GLY A 711 -8.06 19.54 3.11
N GLN A 712 -9.03 19.72 2.20
CA GLN A 712 -9.59 21.01 1.83
C GLN A 712 -10.42 21.60 2.98
N TYR A 713 -10.82 22.86 2.84
CA TYR A 713 -11.77 23.49 3.77
C TYR A 713 -13.07 22.64 3.89
N PRO A 714 -13.66 22.48 5.12
CA PRO A 714 -13.31 23.05 6.43
C PRO A 714 -12.05 22.43 7.02
N TYR A 715 -11.22 23.26 7.67
CA TYR A 715 -9.90 22.85 8.15
C TYR A 715 -9.97 21.84 9.30
N ARG A 716 -8.96 20.92 9.37
CA ARG A 716 -8.93 19.76 10.28
C ARG A 716 -8.10 19.98 11.54
N GLU A 717 -7.67 21.19 11.86
CA GLU A 717 -7.13 21.45 13.19
C GLU A 717 -8.23 21.17 14.23
N ILE A 718 -7.92 20.43 15.27
CA ILE A 718 -8.88 19.97 16.29
C ILE A 718 -9.79 21.11 16.77
N PHE A 719 -9.18 22.28 17.00
CA PHE A 719 -9.89 23.49 17.49
C PHE A 719 -10.72 24.20 16.41
N ASN A 720 -10.59 23.83 15.13
CA ASN A 720 -11.46 24.32 14.04
C ASN A 720 -12.64 23.37 13.79
N ILE A 721 -12.50 22.08 14.18
CA ILE A 721 -13.58 21.09 14.03
C ILE A 721 -14.66 21.32 15.08
N ALA A 722 -14.28 21.56 16.35
CA ALA A 722 -15.21 21.71 17.44
C ALA A 722 -14.65 22.60 18.57
N PRO A 723 -15.52 23.28 19.33
CA PRO A 723 -15.11 24.03 20.52
C PRO A 723 -14.62 23.12 21.63
N ASP A 724 -13.86 23.66 22.58
CA ASP A 724 -13.09 22.93 23.60
C ASP A 724 -13.98 22.04 24.52
N ASP A 725 -15.22 22.45 24.75
CA ASP A 725 -16.18 21.71 25.59
C ASP A 725 -16.92 20.60 24.84
N HIS A 726 -16.84 20.57 23.51
CA HIS A 726 -17.54 19.59 22.69
C HIS A 726 -16.89 18.19 22.78
N PRO A 727 -17.69 17.10 22.79
CA PRO A 727 -17.17 15.73 22.82
C PRO A 727 -16.15 15.40 21.71
N ALA A 728 -16.32 15.97 20.51
CA ALA A 728 -15.40 15.81 19.39
C ALA A 728 -13.99 16.31 19.73
N TYR A 729 -13.87 17.56 20.25
CA TYR A 729 -12.60 18.12 20.66
C TYR A 729 -11.92 17.27 21.73
N LYS A 730 -12.69 16.92 22.78
CA LYS A 730 -12.18 16.11 23.90
C LYS A 730 -11.68 14.73 23.45
N SER A 731 -12.44 14.09 22.55
CA SER A 731 -12.03 12.80 22.00
C SER A 731 -10.75 12.92 21.17
N MET A 732 -10.68 13.87 20.22
CA MET A 732 -9.49 14.05 19.40
C MET A 732 -8.25 14.40 20.23
N LEU A 733 -8.40 15.27 21.24
CA LEU A 733 -7.32 15.59 22.18
C LEU A 733 -6.86 14.36 22.95
N TYR A 734 -7.79 13.53 23.44
CA TYR A 734 -7.44 12.29 24.14
C TYR A 734 -6.62 11.35 23.26
N TYR A 735 -7.01 11.11 21.99
CA TYR A 735 -6.28 10.22 21.10
C TYR A 735 -4.94 10.82 20.64
N ASN A 736 -4.85 12.14 20.50
CA ASN A 736 -3.60 12.84 20.32
C ASN A 736 -2.63 12.56 21.48
N GLN A 737 -3.07 12.79 22.72
CA GLN A 737 -2.26 12.55 23.92
C GLN A 737 -1.92 11.06 24.10
N LEU A 738 -2.85 10.14 23.80
CA LEU A 738 -2.62 8.70 23.86
C LEU A 738 -1.52 8.27 22.86
N ARG A 739 -1.51 8.85 21.64
CA ARG A 739 -0.45 8.59 20.65
C ARG A 739 0.93 8.92 21.20
N TYR A 740 1.08 10.07 21.86
CA TYR A 740 2.35 10.48 22.46
C TYR A 740 2.75 9.63 23.66
N ARG A 741 1.80 9.21 24.49
CA ARG A 741 2.11 8.25 25.57
C ARG A 741 2.51 6.88 25.05
N LEU A 742 1.99 6.46 23.91
CA LEU A 742 2.38 5.22 23.22
C LEU A 742 3.72 5.32 22.47
N MET A 743 4.40 6.46 22.46
CA MET A 743 5.62 6.64 21.66
C MET A 743 6.70 5.59 21.96
N PRO A 744 6.99 5.19 23.22
CA PRO A 744 7.95 4.11 23.48
C PRO A 744 7.54 2.77 22.85
N TYR A 745 6.25 2.47 22.82
CA TYR A 745 5.71 1.29 22.11
C TYR A 745 5.87 1.43 20.60
N ILE A 746 5.43 2.56 20.04
CA ILE A 746 5.41 2.83 18.58
C ILE A 746 6.83 2.85 18.01
N TYR A 747 7.76 3.54 18.68
CA TYR A 747 9.15 3.62 18.22
C TYR A 747 9.88 2.27 18.34
N SER A 748 9.59 1.48 19.37
CA SER A 748 10.11 0.11 19.47
C SER A 748 9.62 -0.80 18.34
N VAL A 749 8.34 -0.69 17.97
CA VAL A 749 7.78 -1.42 16.81
C VAL A 749 8.42 -0.94 15.49
N ALA A 750 8.68 0.36 15.36
CA ALA A 750 9.39 0.91 14.20
C ALA A 750 10.85 0.43 14.15
N GLY A 751 11.54 0.36 15.28
CA GLY A 751 12.87 -0.27 15.40
C GLY A 751 12.86 -1.71 14.93
N SER A 752 11.85 -2.49 15.37
CA SER A 752 11.65 -3.87 14.91
C SER A 752 11.36 -3.99 13.41
N THR A 753 10.74 -2.97 12.80
CA THR A 753 10.51 -2.94 11.35
C THR A 753 11.84 -2.94 10.56
N TYR A 754 12.84 -2.20 11.03
CA TYR A 754 14.17 -2.20 10.43
C TYR A 754 14.99 -3.45 10.80
N HIS A 755 15.06 -3.78 12.10
CA HIS A 755 15.97 -4.84 12.58
C HIS A 755 15.44 -6.25 12.30
N ASN A 756 14.11 -6.45 12.38
CA ASN A 756 13.46 -7.77 12.34
C ASN A 756 12.46 -7.94 11.19
N ASN A 757 12.39 -6.99 10.25
CA ASN A 757 11.41 -6.96 9.18
C ASN A 757 9.94 -6.98 9.66
N TYR A 758 9.67 -6.46 10.85
CA TYR A 758 8.35 -6.43 11.45
C TYR A 758 7.41 -5.45 10.69
N THR A 759 6.10 -5.62 10.84
CA THR A 759 5.08 -4.77 10.21
C THR A 759 4.21 -4.12 11.28
N MET A 760 4.03 -2.78 11.25
CA MET A 760 3.32 -2.03 12.29
C MET A 760 1.80 -2.22 12.23
N MET A 761 1.19 -2.05 11.05
CA MET A 761 -0.23 -2.25 10.78
C MET A 761 -0.42 -3.65 10.17
N ARG A 762 -1.01 -4.58 10.90
CA ARG A 762 -0.96 -6.01 10.60
C ARG A 762 -2.36 -6.55 10.29
N GLY A 763 -2.54 -7.16 9.15
CA GLY A 763 -3.74 -7.97 8.88
C GLY A 763 -3.87 -9.12 9.88
N LEU A 764 -5.09 -9.45 10.29
CA LEU A 764 -5.30 -10.54 11.28
C LEU A 764 -4.71 -11.88 10.83
N ILE A 765 -4.59 -12.11 9.53
CA ILE A 765 -3.97 -13.31 8.96
C ILE A 765 -2.50 -13.49 9.36
N MET A 766 -1.78 -12.41 9.68
CA MET A 766 -0.37 -12.45 10.07
C MET A 766 -0.17 -13.09 11.44
N ASP A 767 -1.06 -12.78 12.38
CA ASP A 767 -0.96 -13.21 13.80
C ASP A 767 -1.86 -14.41 14.11
N PHE A 768 -2.93 -14.63 13.32
CA PHE A 768 -3.98 -15.62 13.61
C PHE A 768 -4.30 -16.49 12.38
N GLY A 769 -3.32 -16.79 11.54
CA GLY A 769 -3.51 -17.52 10.28
C GLY A 769 -4.12 -18.92 10.40
N THR A 770 -4.09 -19.52 11.58
CA THR A 770 -4.76 -20.81 11.88
C THR A 770 -6.26 -20.65 12.18
N ASP A 771 -6.75 -19.44 12.45
CA ASP A 771 -8.17 -19.14 12.63
C ASP A 771 -8.82 -18.85 11.28
N ALA A 772 -9.66 -19.76 10.79
CA ALA A 772 -10.30 -19.65 9.49
C ALA A 772 -11.18 -18.40 9.32
N ASN A 773 -11.67 -17.82 10.43
CA ASN A 773 -12.58 -16.69 10.40
C ASN A 773 -11.86 -15.36 10.06
N VAL A 774 -10.54 -15.27 10.26
CA VAL A 774 -9.82 -13.99 10.06
C VAL A 774 -9.51 -13.67 8.61
N LYS A 775 -9.61 -14.64 7.70
CA LYS A 775 -9.18 -14.50 6.28
C LYS A 775 -9.83 -13.33 5.54
N ASN A 776 -11.08 -13.03 5.86
CA ASN A 776 -11.87 -12.01 5.17
C ASN A 776 -12.19 -10.79 6.04
N ILE A 777 -11.56 -10.67 7.22
CA ILE A 777 -11.77 -9.52 8.10
C ILE A 777 -10.82 -8.40 7.71
N GLY A 778 -11.34 -7.38 7.02
CA GLY A 778 -10.60 -6.21 6.55
C GLY A 778 -10.89 -4.93 7.34
N ASN A 779 -11.83 -4.96 8.30
CA ASN A 779 -12.24 -3.78 9.08
C ASN A 779 -11.70 -3.78 10.53
N GLN A 780 -10.72 -4.66 10.80
CA GLN A 780 -9.99 -4.81 12.05
C GLN A 780 -8.54 -5.16 11.75
N TYR A 781 -7.61 -4.74 12.58
CA TYR A 781 -6.20 -5.05 12.41
C TYR A 781 -5.43 -5.00 13.73
N MET A 782 -4.25 -5.62 13.77
CA MET A 782 -3.31 -5.45 14.88
C MET A 782 -2.41 -4.23 14.63
N PHE A 783 -2.27 -3.37 15.62
CA PHE A 783 -1.29 -2.31 15.67
C PHE A 783 -0.13 -2.73 16.57
N GLY A 784 0.98 -3.12 15.95
CA GLY A 784 2.06 -3.82 16.61
C GLY A 784 1.63 -5.18 17.17
N PRO A 785 2.35 -5.76 18.15
CA PRO A 785 2.09 -7.10 18.67
C PRO A 785 0.88 -7.21 19.62
N SER A 786 0.35 -6.08 20.10
CA SER A 786 -0.52 -6.07 21.29
C SER A 786 -1.94 -5.56 21.06
N LEU A 787 -2.17 -4.62 20.15
CA LEU A 787 -3.42 -3.84 20.07
C LEU A 787 -4.29 -4.26 18.89
N LEU A 788 -5.47 -4.80 19.12
CA LEU A 788 -6.52 -5.06 18.13
C LEU A 788 -7.38 -3.80 17.99
N VAL A 789 -7.27 -3.14 16.85
CA VAL A 789 -7.91 -1.86 16.55
C VAL A 789 -9.16 -2.08 15.72
N ASN A 790 -10.26 -1.42 16.11
CA ASN A 790 -11.58 -1.63 15.51
C ASN A 790 -12.22 -0.27 15.17
N PRO A 791 -11.87 0.38 14.03
CA PRO A 791 -12.39 1.69 13.66
C PRO A 791 -13.92 1.71 13.52
N VAL A 792 -14.53 2.83 13.88
CA VAL A 792 -15.99 3.03 13.79
C VAL A 792 -16.28 3.93 12.58
N TYR A 793 -16.88 3.36 11.56
CA TYR A 793 -17.08 3.98 10.25
C TYR A 793 -18.58 4.14 9.88
N THR A 794 -19.44 4.22 10.87
CA THR A 794 -20.88 4.45 10.68
C THR A 794 -21.34 5.63 11.51
N TYR A 795 -22.02 6.58 10.87
CA TYR A 795 -22.56 7.76 11.55
C TYR A 795 -23.53 7.38 12.66
N LYS A 796 -23.37 8.01 13.82
CA LYS A 796 -24.18 7.78 15.04
C LYS A 796 -24.11 6.35 15.60
N ALA A 797 -23.11 5.57 15.20
CA ALA A 797 -22.92 4.26 15.79
C ALA A 797 -22.48 4.37 17.27
N THR A 798 -23.14 3.63 18.14
CA THR A 798 -22.80 3.52 19.57
C THR A 798 -22.21 2.15 19.93
N SER A 799 -22.16 1.26 18.95
CA SER A 799 -21.54 -0.07 19.04
C SER A 799 -21.14 -0.56 17.65
N ARG A 800 -20.27 -1.56 17.60
CA ARG A 800 -19.94 -2.30 16.38
C ARG A 800 -19.68 -3.77 16.66
N LEU A 801 -19.86 -4.61 15.64
CA LEU A 801 -19.43 -6.01 15.69
C LEU A 801 -17.89 -6.09 15.60
N VAL A 802 -17.31 -6.85 16.50
CA VAL A 802 -15.87 -7.12 16.59
C VAL A 802 -15.66 -8.62 16.69
N TYR A 803 -14.80 -9.18 15.86
CA TYR A 803 -14.33 -10.54 16.02
C TYR A 803 -13.06 -10.54 16.88
N LEU A 804 -13.07 -11.29 17.96
CA LEU A 804 -11.90 -11.53 18.80
C LEU A 804 -11.23 -12.84 18.37
N PRO A 805 -10.06 -12.80 17.71
CA PRO A 805 -9.39 -14.01 17.20
C PRO A 805 -9.19 -15.10 18.24
N ALA A 806 -9.30 -16.35 17.79
CA ALA A 806 -9.20 -17.54 18.62
C ALA A 806 -7.78 -17.83 19.14
N GLY A 807 -7.68 -18.74 20.13
CA GLY A 807 -6.41 -19.21 20.68
C GLY A 807 -5.85 -18.37 21.81
N GLN A 808 -6.53 -17.29 22.20
CA GLN A 808 -6.12 -16.39 23.29
C GLN A 808 -7.27 -15.57 23.83
N GLY A 809 -7.04 -14.87 24.95
CA GLY A 809 -7.96 -13.89 25.52
C GLY A 809 -7.62 -12.45 25.16
N TRP A 810 -8.56 -11.58 25.43
CA TRP A 810 -8.52 -10.16 25.08
C TRP A 810 -9.00 -9.31 26.24
N TYR A 811 -8.36 -8.18 26.43
CA TYR A 811 -8.75 -7.18 27.40
C TYR A 811 -9.21 -5.91 26.68
N ASP A 812 -10.31 -5.32 27.11
CA ASP A 812 -10.67 -3.98 26.65
C ASP A 812 -9.63 -2.97 27.14
N LEU A 813 -9.05 -2.18 26.24
CA LEU A 813 -7.95 -1.27 26.56
C LEU A 813 -8.33 -0.26 27.66
N TYR A 814 -9.57 0.24 27.62
CA TYR A 814 -10.00 1.35 28.48
C TYR A 814 -10.47 0.89 29.84
N THR A 815 -11.11 -0.24 29.91
CA THR A 815 -11.73 -0.77 31.16
C THR A 815 -10.95 -1.89 31.80
N GLY A 816 -10.06 -2.55 31.07
CA GLY A 816 -9.37 -3.77 31.51
C GLY A 816 -10.27 -5.02 31.58
N ALA A 817 -11.49 -4.93 31.06
CA ALA A 817 -12.42 -6.07 31.09
C ALA A 817 -11.99 -7.19 30.15
N TYR A 818 -11.93 -8.43 30.70
CA TYR A 818 -11.50 -9.60 29.91
C TYR A 818 -12.62 -10.17 29.06
N ARG A 819 -12.25 -10.68 27.86
CA ARG A 819 -13.09 -11.42 26.92
C ARG A 819 -12.32 -12.64 26.39
N ALA A 820 -12.99 -13.77 26.23
CA ALA A 820 -12.43 -14.94 25.56
C ALA A 820 -12.34 -14.66 24.04
N GLY A 821 -11.34 -15.23 23.37
CA GLY A 821 -11.24 -15.22 21.92
C GLY A 821 -12.11 -16.28 21.25
N GLY A 822 -12.09 -16.31 19.90
CA GLY A 822 -12.86 -17.23 19.06
C GLY A 822 -14.34 -16.86 18.97
N GLN A 823 -14.71 -15.59 19.19
CA GLN A 823 -16.09 -15.15 19.15
C GLN A 823 -16.27 -13.76 18.57
N GLN A 824 -17.45 -13.52 18.03
CA GLN A 824 -17.90 -12.19 17.65
C GLN A 824 -18.66 -11.57 18.82
N ILE A 825 -18.36 -10.31 19.12
CA ILE A 825 -19.02 -9.53 20.18
C ILE A 825 -19.58 -8.24 19.61
N THR A 826 -20.60 -7.69 20.28
CA THR A 826 -21.03 -6.30 20.09
C THR A 826 -20.23 -5.43 21.06
N ALA A 827 -19.19 -4.76 20.54
CA ALA A 827 -18.36 -3.87 21.35
C ALA A 827 -19.03 -2.49 21.44
N VAL A 828 -19.05 -1.93 22.66
CA VAL A 828 -19.54 -0.56 22.91
C VAL A 828 -18.59 0.43 22.23
N ALA A 829 -19.11 1.37 21.48
CA ALA A 829 -18.38 2.39 20.74
C ALA A 829 -19.00 3.77 20.96
N PRO A 830 -18.92 4.33 22.17
CA PRO A 830 -19.45 5.66 22.42
C PRO A 830 -18.74 6.70 21.53
N TYR A 831 -19.30 7.86 21.39
CA TYR A 831 -18.78 8.92 20.53
C TYR A 831 -17.27 9.19 20.80
N GLU A 832 -16.88 9.17 22.06
CA GLU A 832 -15.54 9.51 22.54
C GLU A 832 -14.52 8.37 22.39
N ARG A 833 -14.97 7.15 22.09
CA ARG A 833 -14.09 5.97 22.11
C ARG A 833 -14.33 5.03 20.92
N MET A 834 -13.23 4.59 20.33
CA MET A 834 -13.19 3.49 19.37
C MET A 834 -12.83 2.20 20.13
N PRO A 835 -13.48 1.05 19.90
CA PRO A 835 -13.12 -0.20 20.57
C PRO A 835 -11.67 -0.61 20.23
N VAL A 836 -10.85 -0.80 21.26
CA VAL A 836 -9.48 -1.34 21.14
C VAL A 836 -9.33 -2.44 22.19
N PHE A 837 -8.85 -3.61 21.76
CA PHE A 837 -8.60 -4.73 22.66
C PHE A 837 -7.10 -5.04 22.71
N VAL A 838 -6.65 -5.48 23.87
CA VAL A 838 -5.27 -5.88 24.13
C VAL A 838 -5.21 -7.40 24.24
N LYS A 839 -4.29 -8.00 23.52
CA LYS A 839 -4.05 -9.43 23.57
C LYS A 839 -3.49 -9.86 24.93
N GLU A 840 -3.96 -10.97 25.53
CA GLU A 840 -3.34 -11.51 26.74
C GLU A 840 -1.85 -11.84 26.52
N GLY A 841 -1.04 -11.66 27.56
CA GLY A 841 0.42 -11.74 27.49
C GLY A 841 1.09 -10.44 27.01
N SER A 842 0.34 -9.41 26.66
CA SER A 842 0.93 -8.14 26.19
C SER A 842 1.57 -7.34 27.30
N ILE A 843 2.68 -6.68 26.97
CA ILE A 843 3.37 -5.68 27.78
C ILE A 843 3.42 -4.39 26.98
N ILE A 844 2.72 -3.35 27.44
CA ILE A 844 2.63 -2.08 26.72
C ILE A 844 3.32 -0.99 27.52
N PRO A 845 4.44 -0.43 27.03
CA PRO A 845 5.10 0.71 27.66
C PRO A 845 4.42 2.01 27.28
N PHE A 846 4.01 2.79 28.26
CA PHE A 846 3.52 4.15 28.11
C PHE A 846 4.54 5.14 28.69
N GLY A 847 4.95 6.12 27.89
CA GLY A 847 5.84 7.20 28.27
C GLY A 847 5.16 8.35 29.00
N PRO A 848 5.91 9.40 29.35
CA PRO A 848 5.35 10.63 29.90
C PRO A 848 4.40 11.31 28.91
N GLN A 849 3.54 12.18 29.42
CA GLN A 849 2.77 13.07 28.55
C GLN A 849 3.68 14.15 28.00
N ILE A 850 3.73 14.25 26.67
CA ILE A 850 4.55 15.20 25.92
C ILE A 850 3.74 15.85 24.81
N GLU A 851 4.18 17.05 24.39
CA GLU A 851 3.59 17.81 23.28
C GLU A 851 4.35 17.63 21.96
N PHE A 852 5.56 17.07 21.99
CA PHE A 852 6.37 16.70 20.82
C PHE A 852 7.40 15.64 21.21
N THR A 853 7.86 14.84 20.26
CA THR A 853 8.92 13.84 20.50
C THR A 853 10.21 14.53 20.96
N GLY A 854 10.86 13.95 21.98
CA GLY A 854 12.06 14.53 22.57
C GLY A 854 11.84 15.68 23.54
N GLU A 855 10.57 16.06 23.88
CA GLU A 855 10.32 17.09 24.92
C GLU A 855 10.86 16.67 26.27
N LYS A 856 10.66 15.42 26.63
CA LYS A 856 11.16 14.82 27.87
C LYS A 856 11.72 13.44 27.58
N PRO A 857 12.77 13.04 28.27
CA PRO A 857 13.25 11.67 28.18
C PRO A 857 12.19 10.69 28.73
N ALA A 858 12.11 9.48 28.16
CA ALA A 858 11.27 8.40 28.66
C ALA A 858 11.92 7.73 29.87
N ASP A 859 12.26 8.52 30.90
CA ASP A 859 12.89 8.05 32.14
C ASP A 859 11.91 7.51 33.17
N ASP A 860 10.62 7.78 33.00
CA ASP A 860 9.50 7.25 33.78
C ASP A 860 8.50 6.57 32.81
N ILE A 861 8.54 5.25 32.74
CA ILE A 861 7.69 4.44 31.84
C ILE A 861 6.72 3.61 32.67
N THR A 862 5.44 3.66 32.31
CA THR A 862 4.41 2.79 32.89
C THR A 862 4.21 1.57 32.01
N LEU A 863 4.50 0.37 32.53
CA LEU A 863 4.26 -0.91 31.89
C LEU A 863 2.89 -1.46 32.29
N TYR A 864 1.94 -1.49 31.38
CA TYR A 864 0.70 -2.25 31.54
C TYR A 864 0.96 -3.69 31.12
N VAL A 865 0.83 -4.64 32.07
CA VAL A 865 1.07 -6.07 31.88
C VAL A 865 -0.26 -6.82 31.90
N TYR A 866 -0.67 -7.30 30.74
CA TYR A 866 -1.93 -8.03 30.54
C TYR A 866 -1.68 -9.51 30.69
N THR A 867 -2.09 -10.06 31.83
CA THR A 867 -1.79 -11.45 32.23
C THR A 867 -2.60 -12.50 31.46
N GLY A 868 -2.43 -13.78 31.74
CA GLY A 868 -3.19 -14.88 31.12
C GLY A 868 -2.37 -15.75 30.17
N LYS A 869 -1.24 -15.24 29.70
CA LYS A 869 -0.24 -15.94 28.88
C LYS A 869 1.14 -15.36 29.11
N ASP A 870 2.17 -16.15 28.79
CA ASP A 870 3.54 -15.62 28.65
C ASP A 870 3.59 -14.51 27.62
N GLY A 871 4.45 -13.53 27.87
CA GLY A 871 4.56 -12.37 26.99
C GLY A 871 5.98 -11.81 26.91
N SER A 872 6.23 -11.06 25.84
CA SER A 872 7.51 -10.36 25.69
C SER A 872 7.32 -9.05 24.92
N PHE A 873 8.18 -8.09 25.24
CA PHE A 873 8.32 -6.84 24.50
C PHE A 873 9.78 -6.37 24.58
N THR A 874 10.33 -5.84 23.51
CA THR A 874 11.67 -5.24 23.52
C THR A 874 11.55 -3.73 23.37
N LEU A 875 11.94 -2.98 24.39
CA LEU A 875 12.03 -1.54 24.33
C LEU A 875 13.29 -1.16 23.56
N TYR A 876 13.10 -0.56 22.40
CA TYR A 876 14.16 -0.10 21.50
C TYR A 876 14.36 1.39 21.62
N GLU A 877 15.62 1.85 21.64
CA GLU A 877 15.98 3.27 21.64
C GLU A 877 17.28 3.52 20.87
N ASP A 878 17.37 4.66 20.21
CA ASP A 878 18.56 5.17 19.54
C ASP A 878 18.63 6.72 19.60
N GLU A 879 19.43 7.34 18.76
CA GLU A 879 19.55 8.81 18.71
C GLU A 879 18.38 9.49 17.93
N ALA A 880 17.37 8.78 17.51
CA ALA A 880 16.08 9.21 16.93
C ALA A 880 16.14 9.94 15.56
N VAL A 881 17.23 10.62 15.22
CA VAL A 881 17.29 11.53 14.06
C VAL A 881 18.42 11.23 13.06
N ASN A 882 19.34 10.31 13.39
CA ASN A 882 20.49 9.99 12.56
C ASN A 882 20.56 8.51 12.19
N TYR A 883 21.57 8.14 11.40
CA TYR A 883 21.76 6.78 10.90
C TYR A 883 22.76 5.94 11.73
N ASN A 884 23.10 6.36 12.96
CA ASN A 884 24.03 5.62 13.80
C ASN A 884 23.51 4.23 14.19
N TYR A 885 22.18 4.01 14.17
CA TYR A 885 21.58 2.71 14.37
C TYR A 885 22.03 1.68 13.31
N GLU A 886 22.33 2.09 12.07
CA GLU A 886 22.90 1.23 11.03
C GLU A 886 24.30 0.71 11.42
N LYS A 887 24.99 1.39 12.33
CA LYS A 887 26.31 1.08 12.86
C LYS A 887 26.25 0.42 14.25
N GLY A 888 25.08 -0.10 14.65
CA GLY A 888 24.88 -0.75 15.94
C GLY A 888 24.78 0.21 17.13
N LYS A 889 24.54 1.53 16.91
CA LYS A 889 24.37 2.52 17.96
C LYS A 889 22.90 2.64 18.35
N TYR A 890 22.42 1.70 19.10
CA TYR A 890 21.08 1.62 19.67
C TYR A 890 21.11 0.77 20.94
N SER A 891 20.05 0.77 21.71
CA SER A 891 19.88 -0.12 22.87
C SER A 891 18.55 -0.85 22.82
N ASN A 892 18.55 -2.08 23.29
CA ASN A 892 17.40 -2.92 23.54
C ASN A 892 17.29 -3.24 25.02
N ILE A 893 16.07 -3.18 25.57
CA ILE A 893 15.75 -3.70 26.89
C ILE A 893 14.68 -4.76 26.70
N PRO A 894 15.03 -6.06 26.77
CA PRO A 894 14.03 -7.13 26.70
C PRO A 894 13.19 -7.14 27.98
N ILE A 895 11.88 -7.23 27.84
CA ILE A 895 10.93 -7.32 28.95
C ILE A 895 10.09 -8.56 28.72
N THR A 896 10.05 -9.46 29.69
CA THR A 896 9.32 -10.74 29.59
C THR A 896 8.40 -10.95 30.80
N TYR A 897 7.25 -11.53 30.53
CA TYR A 897 6.31 -11.95 31.56
C TYR A 897 6.08 -13.45 31.49
N ASN A 898 6.24 -14.13 32.63
CA ASN A 898 5.94 -15.55 32.75
C ASN A 898 4.65 -15.76 33.52
N GLU A 899 3.66 -16.35 32.87
CA GLU A 899 2.34 -16.57 33.46
C GLU A 899 2.32 -17.60 34.58
N ALA A 900 3.15 -18.64 34.50
CA ALA A 900 3.13 -19.75 35.50
C ALA A 900 3.56 -19.27 36.89
N ASN A 901 4.58 -18.43 36.96
CA ASN A 901 5.09 -17.89 38.24
C ASN A 901 4.72 -16.41 38.46
N LYS A 902 3.91 -15.82 37.59
CA LYS A 902 3.43 -14.42 37.65
C LYS A 902 4.58 -13.41 37.78
N THR A 903 5.66 -13.61 37.07
CA THR A 903 6.87 -12.82 37.18
C THR A 903 7.14 -12.00 35.90
N LEU A 904 7.37 -10.71 36.09
CA LEU A 904 7.86 -9.79 35.06
C LEU A 904 9.38 -9.63 35.23
N THR A 905 10.13 -9.88 34.21
CA THR A 905 11.59 -9.65 34.16
C THR A 905 11.89 -8.51 33.16
N ILE A 906 12.52 -7.45 33.67
CA ILE A 906 13.14 -6.40 32.85
C ILE A 906 14.60 -6.82 32.70
N GLY A 907 14.95 -7.32 31.52
CA GLY A 907 16.24 -7.94 31.25
C GLY A 907 17.39 -6.93 31.23
N LYS A 908 18.60 -7.43 31.13
CA LYS A 908 19.81 -6.62 31.00
C LYS A 908 19.72 -5.80 29.69
N ARG A 909 20.08 -4.51 29.76
CA ARG A 909 20.20 -3.66 28.59
C ARG A 909 21.31 -4.16 27.66
N GLU A 910 21.00 -4.23 26.38
CA GLU A 910 21.89 -4.60 25.31
C GLU A 910 22.19 -3.41 24.40
N GLY A 911 23.46 -3.21 24.03
CA GLY A 911 23.87 -2.10 23.17
C GLY A 911 24.01 -0.75 23.89
N SER A 912 24.34 0.28 23.12
CA SER A 912 24.52 1.66 23.62
C SER A 912 24.55 2.66 22.49
N TYR A 913 24.14 3.88 22.76
CA TYR A 913 24.20 5.01 21.85
C TYR A 913 24.53 6.31 22.60
N ASN A 914 24.85 7.39 21.90
CA ASN A 914 25.15 8.66 22.53
C ASN A 914 23.88 9.31 23.09
N GLY A 915 23.93 9.79 24.34
CA GLY A 915 22.78 10.38 25.04
C GLY A 915 21.84 9.34 25.68
N MET A 916 22.18 8.04 25.66
CA MET A 916 21.37 6.97 26.25
C MET A 916 21.08 7.20 27.75
N LEU A 917 19.83 7.02 28.15
CA LEU A 917 19.40 7.07 29.54
C LEU A 917 20.08 5.93 30.34
N LYS A 918 20.83 6.27 31.38
CA LYS A 918 21.50 5.29 32.24
C LYS A 918 20.54 4.69 33.26
N ASN A 919 19.72 5.53 33.86
CA ASN A 919 18.74 5.14 34.88
C ASN A 919 17.34 5.53 34.44
N ARG A 920 16.35 4.74 34.84
CA ARG A 920 14.90 5.03 34.64
C ARG A 920 14.06 4.35 35.72
N LEU A 921 12.82 4.78 35.79
CA LEU A 921 11.79 4.17 36.60
C LEU A 921 10.82 3.40 35.71
N PHE A 922 10.59 2.13 36.02
CA PHE A 922 9.48 1.38 35.45
C PHE A 922 8.36 1.26 36.48
N ARG A 923 7.19 1.80 36.19
CA ARG A 923 5.96 1.63 36.94
C ARG A 923 5.18 0.47 36.36
N ILE A 924 4.73 -0.48 37.16
CA ILE A 924 4.07 -1.68 36.68
C ILE A 924 2.61 -1.65 37.13
N VAL A 925 1.71 -1.85 36.18
CA VAL A 925 0.27 -1.96 36.36
C VAL A 925 -0.17 -3.34 35.87
N TRP A 926 -0.72 -4.16 36.75
CA TRP A 926 -1.20 -5.49 36.42
C TRP A 926 -2.66 -5.45 35.99
N VAL A 927 -2.95 -5.98 34.80
CA VAL A 927 -4.31 -6.18 34.28
C VAL A 927 -4.59 -7.68 34.26
N THR A 928 -5.56 -8.14 35.02
CA THR A 928 -5.83 -9.57 35.19
C THR A 928 -7.30 -9.92 34.91
N LYS A 929 -7.58 -11.20 34.65
CA LYS A 929 -8.98 -11.68 34.44
C LYS A 929 -9.92 -11.36 35.59
N ASN A 930 -9.38 -11.33 36.81
CA ASN A 930 -10.17 -11.14 38.03
C ASN A 930 -10.17 -9.70 38.57
N LYS A 931 -9.21 -8.88 38.06
CA LYS A 931 -9.10 -7.45 38.40
C LYS A 931 -9.02 -6.65 37.09
N SER A 932 -10.15 -6.13 36.68
CA SER A 932 -10.21 -5.18 35.59
C SER A 932 -9.53 -3.87 35.99
N THR A 933 -8.42 -3.52 35.32
CA THR A 933 -7.68 -2.29 35.58
C THR A 933 -7.82 -1.39 34.38
N ALA A 934 -8.47 -0.24 34.55
CA ALA A 934 -8.67 0.75 33.49
C ALA A 934 -7.35 1.39 33.08
N LEU A 935 -7.28 1.84 31.80
CA LEU A 935 -6.19 2.69 31.32
C LEU A 935 -6.34 4.09 31.92
N ASP A 936 -5.65 4.33 33.02
CA ASP A 936 -5.68 5.61 33.75
C ASP A 936 -4.30 5.94 34.31
N PHE A 937 -3.71 7.02 33.86
CA PHE A 937 -2.36 7.47 34.25
C PHE A 937 -2.37 8.29 35.56
N SER A 938 -3.53 8.61 36.11
CA SER A 938 -3.66 9.30 37.39
C SER A 938 -3.59 8.33 38.58
N TRP A 939 -3.78 7.02 38.35
CA TRP A 939 -3.75 6.00 39.41
C TRP A 939 -2.32 5.58 39.75
N PRO A 940 -2.03 5.25 41.03
CA PRO A 940 -0.73 4.73 41.40
C PRO A 940 -0.50 3.37 40.73
N ALA A 941 0.72 3.13 40.27
CA ALA A 941 1.14 1.82 39.82
C ALA A 941 1.13 0.79 40.98
N ASP A 942 0.91 -0.49 40.67
CA ASP A 942 0.95 -1.57 41.65
C ASP A 942 2.34 -1.71 42.27
N THR A 943 3.39 -1.42 41.50
CA THR A 943 4.79 -1.37 41.98
C THR A 943 5.66 -0.51 41.05
N ALA A 944 6.86 -0.16 41.52
CA ALA A 944 7.82 0.61 40.75
C ALA A 944 9.25 0.04 40.93
N ILE A 945 10.02 0.00 39.84
CA ILE A 945 11.38 -0.55 39.79
C ILE A 945 12.34 0.53 39.29
N ALA A 946 13.39 0.81 40.05
CA ALA A 946 14.51 1.61 39.56
C ALA A 946 15.41 0.71 38.71
N TYR A 947 15.65 1.08 37.47
CA TYR A 947 16.42 0.32 36.51
C TYR A 947 17.66 1.07 36.09
N ASN A 948 18.82 0.42 36.18
CA ASN A 948 20.14 0.98 35.85
C ASN A 948 20.86 0.23 34.72
N GLY A 949 20.14 -0.62 33.97
CA GLY A 949 20.70 -1.43 32.91
C GLY A 949 20.94 -2.90 33.28
N ASN A 950 20.86 -3.23 34.58
CA ASN A 950 20.93 -4.63 35.05
C ASN A 950 19.54 -5.26 35.14
N GLU A 951 19.51 -6.57 34.97
CA GLU A 951 18.25 -7.33 35.10
C GLU A 951 17.57 -7.08 36.45
N GLN A 952 16.24 -6.90 36.37
CA GLN A 952 15.35 -6.71 37.48
C GLN A 952 14.13 -7.62 37.34
N THR A 953 13.66 -8.21 38.43
CA THR A 953 12.51 -9.10 38.44
C THR A 953 11.49 -8.67 39.47
N VAL A 954 10.23 -8.71 39.11
CA VAL A 954 9.13 -8.46 40.05
C VAL A 954 8.05 -9.53 39.89
N THR A 955 7.62 -10.08 41.02
CA THR A 955 6.51 -11.04 41.08
C THR A 955 5.24 -10.29 41.45
N MET A 956 4.13 -10.61 40.81
CA MET A 956 2.83 -10.08 41.15
C MET A 956 2.44 -10.58 42.56
N ASN A 957 2.51 -9.71 43.59
CA ASN A 957 2.17 -10.02 44.97
C ASN A 957 0.69 -9.74 45.22
N GLY A 958 -0.04 -10.73 45.77
CA GLY A 958 -1.43 -10.59 46.19
C GLY A 958 -2.40 -11.58 45.54
N LYS A 959 -3.56 -11.79 46.15
CA LYS A 959 -4.71 -12.49 45.56
C LYS A 959 -5.37 -11.51 44.57
N PHE A 960 -4.96 -11.50 43.31
CA PHE A 960 -5.58 -10.74 42.24
C PHE A 960 -6.55 -11.60 41.43
#